data_c008c4693818883b1cce22e2a707afb4
#
_entry.id   c008c4693818883b1cce22e2a707afb4
#
_cell.length_a   1.000
_cell.length_b   1.000
_cell.length_c   1.000
_cell.angle_alpha   90.00
_cell.angle_beta   90.00
_cell.angle_gamma   90.00
#
_symmetry.space_group_name_H-M   'P 1'
#
loop_
_entity.id
_entity.type
_entity.pdbx_description
1 polymer ?
#
loop_
_entity_poly.entity_id
_entity_poly.type
_entity_poly.pdbx_seq_one_letter_code
_entity_poly.pdbx_strand_id
1 'polypeptide(L)'
;MTVLAIACALLAAVLFAVAATRQHAEVAGLAVDGTPGLRTLSRLLRSPGWWAGTGLATGGSLLHLVALSLAPLPVVQPLGVFSLVLTVLFGRRARSRRVVAAVVLVVAGVAGFVALAASTSHTGVISATSAEAVAVAGFALTALVWFARAGCAALAAAAAVLFGLGSSVVHAAASQPPLTAALLSGQALLLLGAGGVLLHRAYAAGPTAVVVGTATVLDPLTAVAVAALAYGEVPQPAAAVAAVVALAGVRVLAGAVPQVPSTSEENPVPPTGLRVLIGADTFPPDINGAAFFAERLARGLAGRGHDVHVACPSDDGPARTEQRDGYTIHRIPSHAIPFHGDYRFCTPGRARAAAGEILDRVRPDVVHVQAHFGVGRALLETAAERAVPGMATNHFMPDNLLGYTPFPRRVKEALARWAWKDLVRVYRNARIVTTPTPRAAEVLAGIGLGRPAEVVSCGIDLAHYAAPARPLDRPMSVLFVGRLDAEKNVGQLLRALAPLPHVHADLVGDGTRRQELEELAAELGVRATFHGFVSDAELVHRYAQADVFCMPGTAELQSLATMEAMAAGLPIIAADALALPHLVHHTENGYLFEPGAISTISRWIADLAADPDRRARMGEASRAIIGRHDIGGVLAAFETQYRILLGLPAAVEQAA
;
A
#
# COMPACT_ATOMS: atom_id res chain seq x y z
N MET A 1 7.97 0.04 -50.66
CA MET A 1 8.30 0.95 -49.54
C MET A 1 7.09 1.18 -48.64
N THR A 2 5.94 1.61 -49.13
CA THR A 2 4.73 1.91 -48.33
C THR A 2 4.21 0.70 -47.54
N VAL A 3 4.20 -0.51 -48.12
CA VAL A 3 3.77 -1.74 -47.40
C VAL A 3 4.68 -2.04 -46.21
N LEU A 4 5.98 -1.86 -46.38
CA LEU A 4 6.97 -2.05 -45.29
C LEU A 4 6.78 -1.00 -44.21
N ALA A 5 6.52 0.26 -44.57
CA ALA A 5 6.22 1.32 -43.59
C ALA A 5 4.97 1.01 -42.78
N ILE A 6 3.88 0.53 -43.40
CA ILE A 6 2.65 0.11 -42.72
C ILE A 6 2.95 -1.07 -41.78
N ALA A 7 3.71 -2.07 -42.20
CA ALA A 7 4.07 -3.19 -41.37
C ALA A 7 4.90 -2.76 -40.13
N CYS A 8 5.89 -1.89 -40.31
CA CYS A 8 6.69 -1.30 -39.23
C CYS A 8 5.82 -0.50 -38.26
N ALA A 9 4.89 0.32 -38.75
CA ALA A 9 4.00 1.11 -37.90
C ALA A 9 3.01 0.25 -37.09
N LEU A 10 2.44 -0.79 -37.68
CA LEU A 10 1.57 -1.73 -36.98
C LEU A 10 2.34 -2.54 -35.94
N LEU A 11 3.55 -3.00 -36.26
CA LEU A 11 4.40 -3.69 -35.29
C LEU A 11 4.79 -2.75 -34.14
N ALA A 12 5.11 -1.49 -34.43
CA ALA A 12 5.35 -0.47 -33.41
C ALA A 12 4.12 -0.30 -32.49
N ALA A 13 2.91 -0.24 -33.05
CA ALA A 13 1.67 -0.15 -32.27
C ALA A 13 1.46 -1.37 -31.35
N VAL A 14 1.79 -2.58 -31.80
CA VAL A 14 1.77 -3.80 -30.96
C VAL A 14 2.78 -3.68 -29.82
N LEU A 15 4.01 -3.26 -30.11
CA LEU A 15 5.06 -3.10 -29.10
C LEU A 15 4.67 -2.04 -28.07
N PHE A 16 4.10 -0.92 -28.46
CA PHE A 16 3.58 0.11 -27.55
C PHE A 16 2.45 -0.42 -26.65
N ALA A 17 1.50 -1.19 -27.20
CA ALA A 17 0.41 -1.76 -26.42
C ALA A 17 0.90 -2.77 -25.38
N VAL A 18 1.86 -3.64 -25.74
CA VAL A 18 2.48 -4.60 -24.81
C VAL A 18 3.35 -3.88 -23.78
N ALA A 19 4.11 -2.86 -24.18
CA ALA A 19 4.90 -2.03 -23.31
C ALA A 19 4.04 -1.33 -22.25
N ALA A 20 2.95 -0.67 -22.69
CA ALA A 20 2.02 0.03 -21.82
C ALA A 20 1.39 -0.91 -20.77
N THR A 21 0.94 -2.10 -21.22
CA THR A 21 0.35 -3.11 -20.30
C THR A 21 1.36 -3.65 -19.30
N ARG A 22 2.60 -3.91 -19.71
CA ARG A 22 3.68 -4.36 -18.80
C ARG A 22 4.13 -3.28 -17.84
N GLN A 23 4.39 -2.08 -18.33
CA GLN A 23 4.78 -0.94 -17.49
C GLN A 23 3.70 -0.60 -16.47
N HIS A 24 2.42 -0.64 -16.88
CA HIS A 24 1.31 -0.45 -15.95
C HIS A 24 1.26 -1.53 -14.87
N ALA A 25 1.43 -2.81 -15.22
CA ALA A 25 1.44 -3.91 -14.26
C ALA A 25 2.57 -3.78 -13.23
N GLU A 26 3.78 -3.42 -13.68
CA GLU A 26 4.95 -3.18 -12.81
C GLU A 26 4.75 -1.94 -11.91
N VAL A 27 4.25 -0.84 -12.49
CA VAL A 27 3.97 0.38 -11.73
C VAL A 27 2.84 0.15 -10.74
N ALA A 28 1.76 -0.55 -11.12
CA ALA A 28 0.65 -0.89 -10.24
C ALA A 28 1.08 -1.84 -9.12
N GLY A 29 1.97 -2.80 -9.41
CA GLY A 29 2.54 -3.72 -8.42
C GLY A 29 3.50 -3.05 -7.41
N LEU A 30 4.16 -1.96 -7.81
CA LEU A 30 5.06 -1.18 -6.97
C LEU A 30 4.40 0.06 -6.37
N ALA A 31 3.32 0.54 -6.99
CA ALA A 31 2.56 1.72 -6.57
C ALA A 31 1.49 1.38 -5.52
N VAL A 32 1.74 0.41 -4.67
CA VAL A 32 0.93 0.16 -3.46
C VAL A 32 0.88 1.43 -2.58
N ASP A 33 1.78 2.40 -2.79
CA ASP A 33 2.00 3.58 -1.95
C ASP A 33 1.71 4.94 -2.63
N GLY A 34 0.82 5.02 -3.62
CA GLY A 34 0.50 6.32 -4.25
C GLY A 34 1.55 6.80 -5.26
N THR A 35 1.66 8.11 -5.53
CA THR A 35 2.55 8.67 -6.56
C THR A 35 4.01 8.24 -6.37
N PRO A 36 4.69 7.74 -7.43
CA PRO A 36 6.06 7.23 -7.32
C PRO A 36 7.04 8.34 -6.91
N GLY A 37 7.53 8.27 -5.67
CA GLY A 37 8.65 9.07 -5.19
C GLY A 37 9.99 8.53 -5.73
N LEU A 38 11.10 9.21 -5.39
CA LEU A 38 12.45 8.80 -5.80
C LEU A 38 12.78 7.33 -5.44
N ARG A 39 12.25 6.83 -4.33
CA ARG A 39 12.43 5.42 -3.90
C ARG A 39 11.66 4.44 -4.80
N THR A 40 10.46 4.78 -5.24
CA THR A 40 9.69 3.96 -6.19
C THR A 40 10.36 3.95 -7.56
N LEU A 41 10.89 5.09 -7.99
CA LEU A 41 11.69 5.18 -9.21
C LEU A 41 12.93 4.29 -9.14
N SER A 42 13.65 4.27 -8.01
CA SER A 42 14.81 3.40 -7.82
C SER A 42 14.45 1.90 -7.81
N ARG A 43 13.26 1.53 -7.34
CA ARG A 43 12.74 0.15 -7.41
C ARG A 43 12.34 -0.23 -8.83
N LEU A 44 11.66 0.67 -9.56
CA LEU A 44 11.34 0.48 -10.98
C LEU A 44 12.60 0.25 -11.81
N LEU A 45 13.66 1.04 -11.60
CA LEU A 45 14.94 0.89 -12.28
C LEU A 45 15.65 -0.44 -11.99
N ARG A 46 15.24 -1.17 -10.94
CA ARG A 46 15.72 -2.52 -10.60
C ARG A 46 14.80 -3.63 -11.09
N SER A 47 13.60 -3.31 -11.59
CA SER A 47 12.64 -4.31 -12.08
C SER A 47 12.98 -4.78 -13.49
N PRO A 48 13.25 -6.08 -13.72
CA PRO A 48 13.45 -6.64 -15.06
C PRO A 48 12.22 -6.47 -15.95
N GLY A 49 11.01 -6.57 -15.39
CA GLY A 49 9.75 -6.40 -16.12
C GLY A 49 9.58 -4.97 -16.63
N TRP A 50 9.98 -3.96 -15.83
CA TRP A 50 9.98 -2.56 -16.25
C TRP A 50 10.97 -2.30 -17.40
N TRP A 51 12.19 -2.85 -17.31
CA TRP A 51 13.18 -2.75 -18.39
C TRP A 51 12.73 -3.46 -19.66
N ALA A 52 12.07 -4.62 -19.54
CA ALA A 52 11.45 -5.29 -20.69
C ALA A 52 10.36 -4.41 -21.35
N GLY A 53 9.48 -3.79 -20.54
CA GLY A 53 8.49 -2.82 -21.03
C GLY A 53 9.14 -1.60 -21.69
N THR A 54 10.18 -1.05 -21.09
CA THR A 54 10.94 0.10 -21.63
C THR A 54 11.65 -0.27 -22.93
N GLY A 55 12.26 -1.46 -23.01
CA GLY A 55 12.88 -1.97 -24.23
C GLY A 55 11.87 -2.15 -25.36
N LEU A 56 10.67 -2.66 -25.06
CA LEU A 56 9.58 -2.76 -26.04
C LEU A 56 9.11 -1.38 -26.53
N ALA A 57 8.98 -0.41 -25.62
CA ALA A 57 8.62 0.97 -25.99
C ALA A 57 9.68 1.61 -26.87
N THR A 58 10.96 1.44 -26.53
CA THR A 58 12.09 1.94 -27.33
C THR A 58 12.13 1.27 -28.70
N GLY A 59 11.97 -0.04 -28.79
CA GLY A 59 11.87 -0.78 -30.04
C GLY A 59 10.70 -0.32 -30.90
N GLY A 60 9.54 -0.07 -30.28
CA GLY A 60 8.37 0.53 -30.93
C GLY A 60 8.67 1.91 -31.50
N SER A 61 9.36 2.77 -30.73
CA SER A 61 9.76 4.11 -31.19
C SER A 61 10.73 4.05 -32.38
N LEU A 62 11.70 3.15 -32.36
CA LEU A 62 12.63 2.96 -33.49
C LEU A 62 11.91 2.48 -34.75
N LEU A 63 11.01 1.48 -34.62
CA LEU A 63 10.22 1.02 -35.76
C LEU A 63 9.29 2.11 -36.30
N HIS A 64 8.73 2.94 -35.43
CA HIS A 64 7.92 4.08 -35.85
C HIS A 64 8.73 5.12 -36.61
N LEU A 65 9.96 5.43 -36.20
CA LEU A 65 10.87 6.29 -36.93
C LEU A 65 11.26 5.70 -38.29
N VAL A 66 11.52 4.39 -38.36
CA VAL A 66 11.75 3.70 -39.64
C VAL A 66 10.51 3.81 -40.54
N ALA A 67 9.30 3.63 -40.01
CA ALA A 67 8.07 3.78 -40.79
C ALA A 67 7.94 5.19 -41.35
N LEU A 68 8.23 6.22 -40.57
CA LEU A 68 8.22 7.64 -41.00
C LEU A 68 9.28 7.97 -42.05
N SER A 69 10.41 7.26 -42.07
CA SER A 69 11.42 7.43 -43.12
C SER A 69 11.02 6.75 -44.46
N LEU A 70 10.11 5.79 -44.42
CA LEU A 70 9.68 4.99 -45.58
C LEU A 70 8.37 5.44 -46.23
N ALA A 71 7.53 6.21 -45.54
CA ALA A 71 6.25 6.69 -46.03
C ALA A 71 5.86 8.05 -45.42
N PRO A 72 5.03 8.84 -46.11
CA PRO A 72 4.55 10.13 -45.62
C PRO A 72 3.80 10.04 -44.30
N LEU A 73 3.93 11.10 -43.48
CA LEU A 73 3.30 11.25 -42.17
C LEU A 73 1.80 10.86 -42.14
N PRO A 74 0.95 11.25 -43.12
CA PRO A 74 -0.47 10.92 -43.13
C PRO A 74 -0.78 9.42 -43.19
N VAL A 75 0.17 8.61 -43.65
CA VAL A 75 0.01 7.16 -43.76
C VAL A 75 0.42 6.49 -42.46
N VAL A 76 1.48 6.98 -41.80
CA VAL A 76 2.11 6.32 -40.65
C VAL A 76 1.44 6.69 -39.33
N GLN A 77 1.14 7.97 -39.10
CA GLN A 77 0.61 8.46 -37.82
C GLN A 77 -0.74 7.86 -37.41
N PRO A 78 -1.74 7.70 -38.31
CA PRO A 78 -3.01 7.07 -37.94
C PRO A 78 -2.84 5.63 -37.42
N LEU A 79 -1.79 4.93 -37.88
CA LEU A 79 -1.52 3.55 -37.48
C LEU A 79 -1.06 3.43 -36.01
N GLY A 80 -0.45 4.48 -35.45
CA GLY A 80 -0.09 4.54 -34.02
C GLY A 80 -1.31 4.40 -33.07
N VAL A 81 -2.50 4.81 -33.53
CA VAL A 81 -3.75 4.73 -32.77
C VAL A 81 -4.18 3.28 -32.53
N PHE A 82 -3.72 2.32 -33.33
CA PHE A 82 -3.95 0.89 -33.07
C PHE A 82 -3.37 0.41 -31.75
N SER A 83 -2.37 1.10 -31.20
CA SER A 83 -1.85 0.80 -29.85
C SER A 83 -2.95 0.92 -28.78
N LEU A 84 -3.85 1.89 -28.88
CA LEU A 84 -5.00 2.02 -27.99
C LEU A 84 -6.00 0.86 -28.18
N VAL A 85 -6.32 0.50 -29.42
CA VAL A 85 -7.22 -0.64 -29.72
C VAL A 85 -6.68 -1.92 -29.08
N LEU A 86 -5.39 -2.20 -29.30
CA LEU A 86 -4.71 -3.37 -28.75
C LEU A 86 -4.63 -3.33 -27.23
N THR A 87 -4.34 -2.17 -26.63
CA THR A 87 -4.32 -2.00 -25.16
C THR A 87 -5.68 -2.33 -24.54
N VAL A 88 -6.76 -1.90 -25.19
CA VAL A 88 -8.13 -2.21 -24.76
C VAL A 88 -8.44 -3.70 -24.94
N LEU A 89 -8.01 -4.31 -26.06
CA LEU A 89 -8.22 -5.75 -26.31
C LEU A 89 -7.44 -6.65 -25.35
N PHE A 90 -6.24 -6.25 -24.94
CA PHE A 90 -5.42 -6.98 -23.97
C PHE A 90 -5.93 -6.82 -22.52
N GLY A 91 -6.73 -5.78 -22.24
CA GLY A 91 -7.37 -5.56 -20.94
C GLY A 91 -8.51 -6.56 -20.69
N ARG A 92 -8.43 -7.36 -19.62
CA ARG A 92 -9.41 -8.41 -19.28
C ARG A 92 -10.86 -7.93 -19.03
N ARG A 93 -11.13 -6.61 -18.89
CA ARG A 93 -12.43 -6.04 -18.45
C ARG A 93 -13.19 -5.21 -19.48
N ALA A 94 -12.72 -5.05 -20.71
CA ALA A 94 -13.19 -3.99 -21.58
C ALA A 94 -13.97 -4.46 -22.83
N ARG A 95 -15.06 -5.22 -22.66
CA ARG A 95 -15.95 -5.60 -23.78
C ARG A 95 -17.31 -4.90 -23.78
N SER A 96 -17.47 -3.76 -23.09
CA SER A 96 -18.73 -3.03 -23.15
C SER A 96 -18.89 -2.31 -24.49
N ARG A 97 -20.13 -2.22 -25.00
CA ARG A 97 -20.44 -1.48 -26.24
C ARG A 97 -19.98 -0.02 -26.17
N ARG A 98 -20.00 0.59 -24.97
CA ARG A 98 -19.53 1.97 -24.74
C ARG A 98 -18.03 2.12 -24.95
N VAL A 99 -17.22 1.18 -24.45
CA VAL A 99 -15.76 1.18 -24.64
C VAL A 99 -15.41 1.00 -26.11
N VAL A 100 -16.08 0.09 -26.82
CA VAL A 100 -15.87 -0.10 -28.27
C VAL A 100 -16.23 1.17 -29.06
N ALA A 101 -17.36 1.78 -28.75
CA ALA A 101 -17.78 3.03 -29.41
C ALA A 101 -16.79 4.17 -29.11
N ALA A 102 -16.28 4.30 -27.89
CA ALA A 102 -15.28 5.29 -27.52
C ALA A 102 -13.97 5.10 -28.30
N VAL A 103 -13.49 3.86 -28.41
CA VAL A 103 -12.28 3.53 -29.19
C VAL A 103 -12.47 3.86 -30.65
N VAL A 104 -13.62 3.54 -31.27
CA VAL A 104 -13.94 3.88 -32.65
C VAL A 104 -13.93 5.39 -32.87
N LEU A 105 -14.51 6.17 -31.94
CA LEU A 105 -14.49 7.65 -32.01
C LEU A 105 -13.07 8.21 -31.95
N VAL A 106 -12.22 7.68 -31.03
CA VAL A 106 -10.81 8.09 -30.94
C VAL A 106 -10.06 7.77 -32.22
N VAL A 107 -10.18 6.53 -32.71
CA VAL A 107 -9.50 6.10 -33.95
C VAL A 107 -9.93 6.95 -35.16
N ALA A 108 -11.23 7.12 -35.38
CA ALA A 108 -11.76 7.91 -36.48
C ALA A 108 -11.37 9.39 -36.38
N GLY A 109 -11.48 9.96 -35.16
CA GLY A 109 -11.12 11.36 -34.90
C GLY A 109 -9.63 11.64 -35.14
N VAL A 110 -8.72 10.80 -34.59
CA VAL A 110 -7.27 10.99 -34.78
C VAL A 110 -6.86 10.74 -36.23
N ALA A 111 -7.37 9.69 -36.87
CA ALA A 111 -7.07 9.42 -38.27
C ALA A 111 -7.54 10.57 -39.21
N GLY A 112 -8.76 11.08 -39.01
CA GLY A 112 -9.29 12.23 -39.73
C GLY A 112 -8.49 13.51 -39.47
N PHE A 113 -8.14 13.77 -38.21
CA PHE A 113 -7.34 14.93 -37.82
C PHE A 113 -5.95 14.91 -38.48
N VAL A 114 -5.22 13.81 -38.42
CA VAL A 114 -3.89 13.69 -39.02
C VAL A 114 -3.96 13.80 -40.54
N ALA A 115 -4.94 13.17 -41.19
CA ALA A 115 -5.10 13.26 -42.65
C ALA A 115 -5.36 14.70 -43.11
N LEU A 116 -6.22 15.44 -42.39
CA LEU A 116 -6.55 16.83 -42.71
C LEU A 116 -5.41 17.81 -42.35
N ALA A 117 -4.71 17.59 -41.26
CA ALA A 117 -3.57 18.40 -40.86
C ALA A 117 -2.38 18.22 -41.81
N ALA A 118 -2.12 16.98 -42.26
CA ALA A 118 -1.02 16.69 -43.18
C ALA A 118 -1.19 17.24 -44.59
N SER A 119 -2.43 17.54 -45.03
CA SER A 119 -2.70 18.12 -46.35
C SER A 119 -2.32 19.60 -46.50
N THR A 120 -1.93 20.26 -45.39
CA THR A 120 -1.64 21.70 -45.33
C THR A 120 -0.19 22.03 -44.93
N SER A 121 0.66 21.04 -44.72
CA SER A 121 2.06 21.28 -44.33
C SER A 121 2.86 21.93 -45.44
N HIS A 122 3.18 23.21 -45.26
CA HIS A 122 4.18 23.92 -46.05
C HIS A 122 5.53 23.81 -45.33
N THR A 123 6.61 23.56 -46.03
CA THR A 123 7.98 23.49 -45.51
C THR A 123 8.49 24.90 -45.18
N GLY A 124 8.05 25.46 -44.08
CA GLY A 124 8.63 26.69 -43.51
C GLY A 124 9.94 26.41 -42.79
N VAL A 125 10.93 27.31 -42.87
CA VAL A 125 12.15 27.25 -42.07
C VAL A 125 11.80 27.64 -40.64
N ILE A 126 11.86 26.66 -39.69
CA ILE A 126 11.58 26.88 -38.28
C ILE A 126 12.72 27.66 -37.63
N SER A 127 12.46 28.80 -36.97
CA SER A 127 13.50 29.56 -36.30
C SER A 127 13.94 28.88 -35.02
N ALA A 128 15.24 28.96 -34.67
CA ALA A 128 15.79 28.44 -33.41
C ALA A 128 15.10 29.08 -32.19
N THR A 129 14.78 30.38 -32.27
CA THR A 129 14.11 31.12 -31.17
C THR A 129 12.68 30.63 -30.91
N SER A 130 11.94 30.25 -31.97
CA SER A 130 10.62 29.63 -31.81
C SER A 130 10.72 28.25 -31.13
N ALA A 131 11.72 27.45 -31.54
CA ALA A 131 11.95 26.14 -30.94
C ALA A 131 12.36 26.23 -29.43
N GLU A 132 13.21 27.20 -29.08
CA GLU A 132 13.57 27.49 -27.69
C GLU A 132 12.35 27.95 -26.86
N ALA A 133 11.49 28.81 -27.39
CA ALA A 133 10.27 29.22 -26.72
C ALA A 133 9.34 28.04 -26.44
N VAL A 134 9.22 27.08 -27.37
CA VAL A 134 8.47 25.83 -27.20
C VAL A 134 9.09 24.98 -26.09
N ALA A 135 10.42 24.86 -26.07
CA ALA A 135 11.11 24.11 -25.01
C ALA A 135 10.90 24.72 -23.62
N VAL A 136 11.01 26.05 -23.51
CA VAL A 136 10.79 26.81 -22.25
C VAL A 136 9.34 26.61 -21.75
N ALA A 137 8.35 26.68 -22.66
CA ALA A 137 6.95 26.41 -22.32
C ALA A 137 6.76 24.99 -21.75
N GLY A 138 7.44 23.98 -22.34
CA GLY A 138 7.43 22.61 -21.86
C GLY A 138 8.05 22.46 -20.47
N PHE A 139 9.17 23.13 -20.19
CA PHE A 139 9.78 23.13 -18.85
C PHE A 139 8.89 23.81 -17.81
N ALA A 140 8.24 24.93 -18.18
CA ALA A 140 7.28 25.61 -17.31
C ALA A 140 6.08 24.72 -16.99
N LEU A 141 5.53 24.01 -17.99
CA LEU A 141 4.46 23.03 -17.79
C LEU A 141 4.92 21.88 -16.88
N THR A 142 6.13 21.38 -17.08
CA THR A 142 6.70 20.32 -16.23
C THR A 142 6.76 20.77 -14.77
N ALA A 143 7.28 21.97 -14.51
CA ALA A 143 7.37 22.53 -13.16
C ALA A 143 5.97 22.71 -12.53
N LEU A 144 5.00 23.25 -13.29
CA LEU A 144 3.63 23.45 -12.82
C LEU A 144 2.96 22.10 -12.42
N VAL A 145 3.05 21.11 -13.29
CA VAL A 145 2.38 19.81 -13.09
C VAL A 145 3.10 18.96 -12.03
N TRP A 146 4.42 19.15 -11.86
CA TRP A 146 5.20 18.44 -10.85
C TRP A 146 4.67 18.67 -9.42
N PHE A 147 4.27 19.90 -9.13
CA PHE A 147 3.73 20.29 -7.83
C PHE A 147 2.20 20.20 -7.76
N ALA A 148 1.51 20.00 -8.89
CA ALA A 148 0.07 19.88 -8.94
C ALA A 148 -0.39 18.47 -8.51
N ARG A 149 -1.51 18.42 -7.77
CA ARG A 149 -2.21 17.16 -7.43
C ARG A 149 -3.15 16.78 -8.57
N ALA A 150 -2.60 16.27 -9.65
CA ALA A 150 -3.33 15.96 -10.88
C ALA A 150 -3.78 14.48 -10.90
N GLY A 151 -5.03 14.23 -11.30
CA GLY A 151 -5.53 12.88 -11.54
C GLY A 151 -4.94 12.24 -12.81
N CYS A 152 -5.21 10.94 -13.04
CA CYS A 152 -4.55 10.15 -14.10
C CYS A 152 -4.72 10.77 -15.50
N ALA A 153 -5.91 11.27 -15.85
CA ALA A 153 -6.17 11.89 -17.15
C ALA A 153 -5.39 13.20 -17.33
N ALA A 154 -5.27 14.03 -16.28
CA ALA A 154 -4.51 15.29 -16.33
C ALA A 154 -3.00 15.03 -16.40
N LEU A 155 -2.47 14.03 -15.68
CA LEU A 155 -1.07 13.59 -15.78
C LEU A 155 -0.76 13.04 -17.19
N ALA A 156 -1.65 12.21 -17.74
CA ALA A 156 -1.52 11.69 -19.10
C ALA A 156 -1.58 12.79 -20.16
N ALA A 157 -2.46 13.79 -19.96
CA ALA A 157 -2.55 14.96 -20.82
C ALA A 157 -1.27 15.79 -20.80
N ALA A 158 -0.72 16.07 -19.62
CA ALA A 158 0.54 16.78 -19.48
C ALA A 158 1.72 16.00 -20.09
N ALA A 159 1.78 14.68 -19.91
CA ALA A 159 2.77 13.82 -20.54
C ALA A 159 2.69 13.90 -22.07
N ALA A 160 1.49 13.81 -22.65
CA ALA A 160 1.24 13.89 -24.08
C ALA A 160 1.64 15.26 -24.66
N VAL A 161 1.32 16.34 -23.94
CA VAL A 161 1.75 17.70 -24.34
C VAL A 161 3.27 17.78 -24.37
N LEU A 162 3.96 17.24 -23.36
CA LEU A 162 5.43 17.23 -23.35
C LEU A 162 6.03 16.38 -24.47
N PHE A 163 5.40 15.26 -24.85
CA PHE A 163 5.82 14.46 -26.00
C PHE A 163 5.63 15.24 -27.32
N GLY A 164 4.49 15.91 -27.53
CA GLY A 164 4.23 16.73 -28.69
C GLY A 164 5.18 17.94 -28.79
N LEU A 165 5.45 18.64 -27.67
CA LEU A 165 6.44 19.73 -27.61
C LEU A 165 7.85 19.21 -27.90
N GLY A 166 8.27 18.09 -27.27
CA GLY A 166 9.57 17.47 -27.48
C GLY A 166 9.78 17.05 -28.94
N SER A 167 8.77 16.39 -29.55
CA SER A 167 8.80 16.00 -30.96
C SER A 167 8.92 17.21 -31.89
N SER A 168 8.22 18.30 -31.59
CA SER A 168 8.29 19.54 -32.37
C SER A 168 9.66 20.20 -32.28
N VAL A 169 10.33 20.17 -31.10
CA VAL A 169 11.70 20.68 -30.90
C VAL A 169 12.71 19.81 -31.67
N VAL A 170 12.55 18.45 -31.64
CA VAL A 170 13.40 17.55 -32.47
C VAL A 170 13.30 17.88 -33.95
N HIS A 171 12.05 18.07 -34.44
CA HIS A 171 11.83 18.42 -35.83
C HIS A 171 12.52 19.75 -36.20
N ALA A 172 12.38 20.77 -35.37
CA ALA A 172 13.07 22.05 -35.54
C ALA A 172 14.61 21.92 -35.54
N ALA A 173 15.14 21.08 -34.68
CA ALA A 173 16.59 20.85 -34.58
C ALA A 173 17.21 20.32 -35.86
N ALA A 174 16.47 19.52 -36.63
CA ALA A 174 16.95 18.91 -37.89
C ALA A 174 17.32 19.94 -38.98
N SER A 175 16.81 21.18 -38.89
CA SER A 175 17.09 22.27 -39.83
C SER A 175 18.11 23.30 -39.33
N GLN A 176 18.72 23.09 -38.14
CA GLN A 176 19.60 24.05 -37.49
C GLN A 176 21.10 23.72 -37.69
N PRO A 177 21.99 24.68 -37.50
CA PRO A 177 23.46 24.44 -37.43
C PRO A 177 23.81 23.44 -36.30
N PRO A 178 24.91 22.67 -36.43
CA PRO A 178 25.22 21.53 -35.58
C PRO A 178 25.18 21.80 -34.05
N LEU A 179 25.68 22.96 -33.61
CA LEU A 179 25.70 23.32 -32.19
C LEU A 179 24.27 23.61 -31.66
N THR A 180 23.51 24.39 -32.41
CA THR A 180 22.09 24.70 -32.08
C THR A 180 21.25 23.44 -32.13
N ALA A 181 21.45 22.59 -33.14
CA ALA A 181 20.78 21.29 -33.27
C ALA A 181 21.06 20.39 -32.05
N ALA A 182 22.31 20.34 -31.57
CA ALA A 182 22.69 19.57 -30.39
C ALA A 182 22.01 20.10 -29.12
N LEU A 183 21.97 21.42 -28.92
CA LEU A 183 21.31 22.06 -27.76
C LEU A 183 19.80 21.79 -27.76
N LEU A 184 19.13 22.00 -28.89
CA LEU A 184 17.69 21.73 -29.03
C LEU A 184 17.38 20.25 -28.85
N SER A 185 18.18 19.34 -29.38
CA SER A 185 18.03 17.91 -29.17
C SER A 185 18.17 17.52 -27.70
N GLY A 186 19.11 18.14 -26.98
CA GLY A 186 19.26 17.95 -25.53
C GLY A 186 18.03 18.41 -24.75
N GLN A 187 17.48 19.58 -25.06
CA GLN A 187 16.25 20.09 -24.47
C GLN A 187 15.05 19.18 -24.78
N ALA A 188 14.92 18.71 -26.01
CA ALA A 188 13.86 17.78 -26.42
C ALA A 188 13.95 16.45 -25.63
N LEU A 189 15.15 15.89 -25.45
CA LEU A 189 15.33 14.68 -24.65
C LEU A 189 14.90 14.87 -23.19
N LEU A 190 15.17 16.04 -22.59
CA LEU A 190 14.70 16.36 -21.24
C LEU A 190 13.18 16.46 -21.17
N LEU A 191 12.51 17.07 -22.17
CA LEU A 191 11.05 17.14 -22.25
C LEU A 191 10.43 15.75 -22.43
N LEU A 192 10.97 14.92 -23.31
CA LEU A 192 10.52 13.54 -23.53
C LEU A 192 10.71 12.69 -22.25
N GLY A 193 11.83 12.88 -21.56
CA GLY A 193 12.09 12.23 -20.26
C GLY A 193 11.09 12.66 -19.18
N ALA A 194 10.81 13.96 -19.06
CA ALA A 194 9.81 14.49 -18.14
C ALA A 194 8.40 13.96 -18.47
N GLY A 195 8.03 13.92 -19.76
CA GLY A 195 6.80 13.31 -20.24
C GLY A 195 6.70 11.84 -19.86
N GLY A 196 7.80 11.08 -20.00
CA GLY A 196 7.89 9.69 -19.57
C GLY A 196 7.63 9.50 -18.06
N VAL A 197 8.21 10.36 -17.22
CA VAL A 197 7.96 10.33 -15.77
C VAL A 197 6.50 10.63 -15.44
N LEU A 198 5.90 11.66 -16.08
CA LEU A 198 4.48 11.99 -15.88
C LEU A 198 3.56 10.87 -16.38
N LEU A 199 3.90 10.20 -17.49
CA LEU A 199 3.16 9.04 -17.99
C LEU A 199 3.17 7.88 -16.99
N HIS A 200 4.31 7.60 -16.35
CA HIS A 200 4.38 6.57 -15.31
C HIS A 200 3.58 6.96 -14.07
N ARG A 201 3.57 8.25 -13.69
CA ARG A 201 2.67 8.75 -12.64
C ARG A 201 1.20 8.60 -13.02
N ALA A 202 0.85 8.80 -14.30
CA ALA A 202 -0.50 8.59 -14.79
C ALA A 202 -0.91 7.11 -14.71
N TYR A 203 -0.02 6.17 -15.06
CA TYR A 203 -0.27 4.73 -14.89
C TYR A 203 -0.48 4.31 -13.45
N ALA A 204 0.24 4.94 -12.51
CA ALA A 204 0.02 4.71 -11.08
C ALA A 204 -1.32 5.27 -10.58
N ALA A 205 -1.83 6.33 -11.23
CA ALA A 205 -3.01 7.07 -10.79
C ALA A 205 -4.32 6.58 -11.43
N GLY A 206 -4.30 5.63 -12.39
CA GLY A 206 -5.53 5.15 -12.99
C GLY A 206 -5.41 4.17 -14.17
N PRO A 207 -6.54 3.85 -14.83
CA PRO A 207 -6.62 2.79 -15.81
C PRO A 207 -5.76 3.04 -17.07
N THR A 208 -5.03 2.02 -17.52
CA THR A 208 -4.16 2.06 -18.71
C THR A 208 -4.88 2.59 -19.96
N ALA A 209 -6.14 2.18 -20.19
CA ALA A 209 -6.91 2.60 -21.37
C ALA A 209 -7.17 4.13 -21.37
N VAL A 210 -7.41 4.75 -20.22
CA VAL A 210 -7.57 6.20 -20.08
C VAL A 210 -6.24 6.91 -20.35
N VAL A 211 -5.15 6.40 -19.77
CA VAL A 211 -3.82 6.99 -19.95
C VAL A 211 -3.36 6.92 -21.40
N VAL A 212 -3.44 5.73 -22.02
CA VAL A 212 -3.04 5.53 -23.42
C VAL A 212 -3.96 6.31 -24.36
N GLY A 213 -5.29 6.28 -24.12
CA GLY A 213 -6.25 7.03 -24.95
C GLY A 213 -6.01 8.54 -24.91
N THR A 214 -5.77 9.11 -23.73
CA THR A 214 -5.46 10.53 -23.56
C THR A 214 -4.14 10.89 -24.25
N ALA A 215 -3.09 10.08 -24.04
CA ALA A 215 -1.78 10.31 -24.64
C ALA A 215 -1.84 10.24 -26.18
N THR A 216 -2.50 9.22 -26.72
CA THR A 216 -2.62 9.00 -28.18
C THR A 216 -3.35 10.13 -28.91
N VAL A 217 -4.29 10.82 -28.23
CA VAL A 217 -5.04 11.94 -28.82
C VAL A 217 -4.28 13.26 -28.67
N LEU A 218 -3.76 13.56 -27.48
CA LEU A 218 -3.21 14.88 -27.19
C LEU A 218 -1.81 15.09 -27.77
N ASP A 219 -1.00 14.04 -27.95
CA ASP A 219 0.33 14.15 -28.54
C ASP A 219 0.26 14.74 -30.00
N PRO A 220 -0.48 14.16 -30.97
CA PRO A 220 -0.58 14.74 -32.29
C PRO A 220 -1.32 16.09 -32.32
N LEU A 221 -2.30 16.30 -31.42
CA LEU A 221 -2.98 17.60 -31.32
C LEU A 221 -2.01 18.71 -30.88
N THR A 222 -1.12 18.39 -29.92
CA THR A 222 -0.10 19.34 -29.44
C THR A 222 0.91 19.65 -30.56
N ALA A 223 1.38 18.64 -31.27
CA ALA A 223 2.33 18.83 -32.37
C ALA A 223 1.77 19.76 -33.46
N VAL A 224 0.50 19.58 -33.84
CA VAL A 224 -0.17 20.45 -34.82
C VAL A 224 -0.44 21.85 -34.26
N ALA A 225 -0.81 21.98 -32.98
CA ALA A 225 -0.98 23.28 -32.33
C ALA A 225 0.35 24.07 -32.30
N VAL A 226 1.47 23.41 -32.04
CA VAL A 226 2.80 24.02 -32.12
C VAL A 226 3.15 24.42 -33.53
N ALA A 227 2.88 23.55 -34.52
CA ALA A 227 3.09 23.87 -35.93
C ALA A 227 2.30 25.11 -36.36
N ALA A 228 1.03 25.23 -35.95
CA ALA A 228 0.19 26.38 -36.22
C ALA A 228 0.68 27.66 -35.53
N LEU A 229 0.99 27.58 -34.20
CA LEU A 229 1.28 28.77 -33.37
C LEU A 229 2.73 29.25 -33.50
N ALA A 230 3.68 28.32 -33.56
CA ALA A 230 5.09 28.62 -33.56
C ALA A 230 5.71 28.68 -34.96
N TYR A 231 5.11 27.97 -35.93
CA TYR A 231 5.64 27.81 -37.30
C TYR A 231 4.73 28.39 -38.38
N GLY A 232 3.53 28.90 -38.01
CA GLY A 232 2.60 29.52 -38.92
C GLY A 232 1.85 28.56 -39.88
N GLU A 233 1.87 27.28 -39.59
CA GLU A 233 1.19 26.22 -40.35
C GLU A 233 -0.27 26.09 -39.91
N VAL A 234 -1.20 26.80 -40.53
CA VAL A 234 -2.61 26.79 -40.14
C VAL A 234 -3.32 25.55 -40.70
N PRO A 235 -3.81 24.62 -39.87
CA PRO A 235 -4.53 23.44 -40.31
C PRO A 235 -5.90 23.81 -40.90
N GLN A 236 -6.47 22.93 -41.78
CA GLN A 236 -7.82 23.11 -42.29
C GLN A 236 -8.86 23.13 -41.15
N PRO A 237 -9.92 23.98 -41.25
CA PRO A 237 -10.97 24.03 -40.21
C PRO A 237 -11.62 22.66 -39.93
N ALA A 238 -11.70 21.77 -40.90
CA ALA A 238 -12.19 20.41 -40.73
C ALA A 238 -11.35 19.56 -39.75
N ALA A 239 -10.04 19.86 -39.62
CA ALA A 239 -9.18 19.19 -38.65
C ALA A 239 -9.63 19.48 -37.20
N ALA A 240 -10.15 20.69 -36.92
CA ALA A 240 -10.69 21.01 -35.58
C ALA A 240 -11.91 20.12 -35.24
N VAL A 241 -12.78 19.81 -36.22
CA VAL A 241 -13.91 18.91 -36.00
C VAL A 241 -13.42 17.49 -35.66
N ALA A 242 -12.43 17.00 -36.40
CA ALA A 242 -11.85 15.69 -36.16
C ALA A 242 -11.17 15.62 -34.76
N ALA A 243 -10.50 16.70 -34.32
CA ALA A 243 -9.94 16.82 -32.95
C ALA A 243 -11.04 16.75 -31.89
N VAL A 244 -12.16 17.45 -32.06
CA VAL A 244 -13.30 17.40 -31.12
C VAL A 244 -13.88 15.98 -31.04
N VAL A 245 -14.01 15.27 -32.16
CA VAL A 245 -14.47 13.86 -32.20
C VAL A 245 -13.51 12.95 -31.40
N ALA A 246 -12.19 13.12 -31.57
CA ALA A 246 -11.19 12.36 -30.84
C ALA A 246 -11.27 12.63 -29.31
N LEU A 247 -11.38 13.89 -28.93
CA LEU A 247 -11.51 14.30 -27.51
C LEU A 247 -12.82 13.80 -26.88
N ALA A 248 -13.93 13.84 -27.64
CA ALA A 248 -15.19 13.24 -27.20
C ALA A 248 -15.05 11.74 -26.98
N GLY A 249 -14.34 11.04 -27.86
CA GLY A 249 -14.01 9.62 -27.68
C GLY A 249 -13.22 9.34 -26.40
N VAL A 250 -12.21 10.14 -26.06
CA VAL A 250 -11.46 10.03 -24.80
C VAL A 250 -12.37 10.26 -23.58
N ARG A 251 -13.24 11.26 -23.65
CA ARG A 251 -14.19 11.54 -22.55
C ARG A 251 -15.15 10.37 -22.34
N VAL A 252 -15.68 9.79 -23.43
CA VAL A 252 -16.54 8.60 -23.37
C VAL A 252 -15.75 7.41 -22.84
N LEU A 253 -14.49 7.24 -23.26
CA LEU A 253 -13.62 6.17 -22.77
C LEU A 253 -13.33 6.33 -21.27
N ALA A 254 -13.04 7.54 -20.81
CA ALA A 254 -12.84 7.84 -19.40
C ALA A 254 -14.09 7.56 -18.54
N GLY A 255 -15.29 7.78 -19.11
CA GLY A 255 -16.55 7.47 -18.44
C GLY A 255 -17.05 6.04 -18.64
N ALA A 256 -16.52 5.31 -19.64
CA ALA A 256 -16.93 3.94 -19.96
C ALA A 256 -16.02 2.87 -19.36
N VAL A 257 -14.77 3.20 -19.07
CA VAL A 257 -13.92 2.40 -18.18
C VAL A 257 -14.44 2.69 -16.78
N PRO A 258 -14.94 1.67 -16.03
CA PRO A 258 -15.37 1.90 -14.68
C PRO A 258 -14.20 2.57 -13.95
N GLN A 259 -14.31 3.83 -13.66
CA GLN A 259 -13.72 4.39 -12.45
C GLN A 259 -14.33 3.49 -11.38
N VAL A 260 -13.52 2.89 -10.53
CA VAL A 260 -14.02 2.21 -9.32
C VAL A 260 -15.13 3.11 -8.81
N PRO A 261 -16.39 2.65 -8.76
CA PRO A 261 -17.51 3.56 -8.64
C PRO A 261 -17.33 4.41 -7.40
N SER A 262 -17.28 5.71 -7.54
CA SER A 262 -17.90 6.58 -6.58
C SER A 262 -19.38 6.17 -6.62
N THR A 263 -19.80 5.43 -5.61
CA THR A 263 -21.15 4.95 -5.38
C THR A 263 -22.20 5.91 -5.93
N SER A 264 -22.92 5.49 -6.96
CA SER A 264 -24.19 6.05 -7.38
C SER A 264 -25.10 4.89 -7.75
N GLU A 265 -26.08 4.68 -6.88
CA GLU A 265 -27.42 4.19 -7.11
C GLU A 265 -27.60 3.04 -8.14
N GLU A 266 -27.17 1.84 -7.78
CA GLU A 266 -27.98 0.65 -7.98
C GLU A 266 -28.74 0.42 -6.67
N ASN A 267 -30.08 0.28 -6.73
CA ASN A 267 -30.86 -0.21 -5.62
C ASN A 267 -30.27 -1.55 -5.20
N PRO A 268 -29.48 -1.64 -4.11
CA PRO A 268 -29.01 -2.93 -3.65
C PRO A 268 -30.19 -3.59 -2.95
N VAL A 269 -30.36 -4.87 -3.21
CA VAL A 269 -30.89 -5.79 -2.20
C VAL A 269 -30.22 -5.37 -0.88
N PRO A 270 -30.96 -5.02 0.19
CA PRO A 270 -30.36 -4.49 1.41
C PRO A 270 -29.27 -5.46 1.84
N PRO A 271 -28.04 -5.02 2.05
CA PRO A 271 -26.97 -5.88 2.50
C PRO A 271 -27.40 -6.49 3.82
N THR A 272 -27.33 -7.80 3.94
CA THR A 272 -27.57 -8.52 5.20
C THR A 272 -26.51 -8.18 6.25
N GLY A 273 -25.49 -7.40 5.88
CA GLY A 273 -24.37 -6.95 6.70
C GLY A 273 -24.48 -5.51 7.20
N LEU A 274 -23.78 -5.22 8.28
CA LEU A 274 -23.65 -3.87 8.86
C LEU A 274 -22.65 -3.02 8.07
N ARG A 275 -22.84 -1.70 8.08
CA ARG A 275 -21.82 -0.76 7.63
C ARG A 275 -20.94 -0.36 8.80
N VAL A 276 -19.69 -0.80 8.77
CA VAL A 276 -18.72 -0.64 9.86
C VAL A 276 -17.61 0.32 9.45
N LEU A 277 -17.40 1.40 10.22
CA LEU A 277 -16.26 2.29 10.04
C LEU A 277 -15.20 2.02 11.11
N ILE A 278 -14.07 1.47 10.69
CA ILE A 278 -12.92 1.19 11.56
C ILE A 278 -12.00 2.40 11.57
N GLY A 279 -11.68 2.93 12.76
CA GLY A 279 -10.71 4.00 12.95
C GLY A 279 -9.37 3.44 13.46
N ALA A 280 -8.29 3.62 12.73
CA ALA A 280 -6.97 3.14 13.10
C ALA A 280 -5.94 4.28 13.04
N ASP A 281 -5.17 4.47 14.09
CA ASP A 281 -4.07 5.44 14.11
C ASP A 281 -2.79 4.89 13.46
N THR A 282 -2.71 3.56 13.29
CA THR A 282 -1.72 2.84 12.47
C THR A 282 -2.44 1.81 11.60
N PHE A 283 -2.06 1.72 10.34
CA PHE A 283 -2.64 0.79 9.36
C PHE A 283 -1.60 0.48 8.28
N PRO A 284 -1.59 -0.71 7.65
CA PRO A 284 -0.60 -1.01 6.62
C PRO A 284 -0.42 0.12 5.59
N PRO A 285 0.85 0.48 5.27
CA PRO A 285 2.09 -0.29 5.43
C PRO A 285 2.79 -0.20 6.79
N ASP A 286 2.20 0.40 7.83
CA ASP A 286 2.80 0.45 9.17
C ASP A 286 2.98 -0.98 9.72
N ILE A 287 4.16 -1.28 10.27
CA ILE A 287 4.52 -2.62 10.76
C ILE A 287 4.39 -2.66 12.28
N ASN A 288 3.19 -2.97 12.76
CA ASN A 288 2.93 -3.22 14.19
C ASN A 288 1.66 -4.05 14.39
N GLY A 289 1.51 -4.65 15.57
CA GLY A 289 0.39 -5.55 15.88
C GLY A 289 -0.99 -4.92 15.75
N ALA A 290 -1.16 -3.64 16.07
CA ALA A 290 -2.44 -2.94 15.95
C ALA A 290 -2.82 -2.71 14.47
N ALA A 291 -1.85 -2.38 13.62
CA ALA A 291 -2.05 -2.21 12.19
C ALA A 291 -2.48 -3.53 11.52
N PHE A 292 -1.77 -4.63 11.81
CA PHE A 292 -2.11 -5.96 11.30
C PHE A 292 -3.47 -6.46 11.80
N PHE A 293 -3.79 -6.19 13.06
CA PHE A 293 -5.10 -6.52 13.60
C PHE A 293 -6.22 -5.73 12.89
N ALA A 294 -6.06 -4.42 12.72
CA ALA A 294 -7.05 -3.56 12.08
C ALA A 294 -7.32 -4.01 10.62
N GLU A 295 -6.26 -4.39 9.87
CA GLU A 295 -6.40 -4.92 8.51
C GLU A 295 -7.10 -6.30 8.51
N ARG A 296 -6.69 -7.21 9.39
CA ARG A 296 -7.29 -8.54 9.53
C ARG A 296 -8.78 -8.44 9.88
N LEU A 297 -9.14 -7.55 10.79
CA LEU A 297 -10.53 -7.26 11.15
C LEU A 297 -11.32 -6.71 9.96
N ALA A 298 -10.77 -5.73 9.24
CA ALA A 298 -11.43 -5.14 8.08
C ALA A 298 -11.68 -6.16 6.98
N ARG A 299 -10.64 -6.92 6.60
CA ARG A 299 -10.72 -7.99 5.59
C ARG A 299 -11.69 -9.10 6.00
N GLY A 300 -11.62 -9.53 7.26
CA GLY A 300 -12.49 -10.59 7.78
C GLY A 300 -13.96 -10.21 7.80
N LEU A 301 -14.29 -9.00 8.26
CA LEU A 301 -15.67 -8.49 8.26
C LEU A 301 -16.20 -8.29 6.82
N ALA A 302 -15.39 -7.76 5.91
CA ALA A 302 -15.76 -7.63 4.50
C ALA A 302 -16.04 -9.01 3.86
N GLY A 303 -15.19 -10.01 4.14
CA GLY A 303 -15.39 -11.39 3.69
C GLY A 303 -16.66 -12.05 4.25
N ARG A 304 -17.20 -11.53 5.35
CA ARG A 304 -18.48 -11.98 5.96
C ARG A 304 -19.69 -11.16 5.49
N GLY A 305 -19.53 -10.29 4.50
CA GLY A 305 -20.61 -9.54 3.85
C GLY A 305 -20.95 -8.20 4.49
N HIS A 306 -20.11 -7.67 5.38
CA HIS A 306 -20.25 -6.31 5.89
C HIS A 306 -19.70 -5.28 4.89
N ASP A 307 -20.31 -4.07 4.86
CA ASP A 307 -19.78 -2.90 4.16
C ASP A 307 -18.74 -2.22 5.07
N VAL A 308 -17.46 -2.48 4.80
CA VAL A 308 -16.38 -2.09 5.72
C VAL A 308 -15.57 -0.91 5.15
N HIS A 309 -15.45 0.11 5.97
CA HIS A 309 -14.61 1.28 5.73
C HIS A 309 -13.54 1.41 6.81
N VAL A 310 -12.32 1.80 6.43
CA VAL A 310 -11.23 2.08 7.35
C VAL A 310 -10.82 3.54 7.20
N ALA A 311 -10.71 4.28 8.31
CA ALA A 311 -10.12 5.62 8.34
C ALA A 311 -8.79 5.56 9.08
N CYS A 312 -7.71 6.00 8.44
CA CYS A 312 -6.35 5.94 8.98
C CYS A 312 -5.47 7.09 8.44
N PRO A 313 -4.31 7.38 9.06
CA PRO A 313 -3.37 8.34 8.52
C PRO A 313 -2.89 7.93 7.12
N SER A 314 -2.65 8.92 6.27
CA SER A 314 -2.01 8.69 4.98
C SER A 314 -0.55 8.33 5.19
N ASP A 315 -0.09 7.30 4.53
CA ASP A 315 1.30 6.81 4.55
C ASP A 315 2.27 7.69 3.77
N ASP A 316 1.76 8.49 2.81
CA ASP A 316 2.53 9.42 1.99
C ASP A 316 2.25 10.91 2.26
N GLY A 317 1.23 11.20 3.10
CA GLY A 317 0.85 12.55 3.55
C GLY A 317 -0.46 13.09 3.01
N PRO A 318 -0.78 13.01 1.70
CA PRO A 318 -2.04 13.52 1.17
C PRO A 318 -3.25 12.62 1.46
N ALA A 319 -4.46 13.21 1.42
CA ALA A 319 -5.70 12.46 1.53
C ALA A 319 -5.96 11.65 0.27
N ARG A 320 -6.44 10.40 0.43
CA ARG A 320 -6.92 9.57 -0.66
C ARG A 320 -7.92 8.53 -0.17
N THR A 321 -8.67 7.97 -1.10
CA THR A 321 -9.53 6.80 -0.84
C THR A 321 -9.11 5.68 -1.78
N GLU A 322 -8.96 4.48 -1.26
CA GLU A 322 -8.55 3.29 -2.00
C GLU A 322 -9.44 2.09 -1.65
N GLN A 323 -9.54 1.14 -2.59
CA GLN A 323 -10.25 -0.13 -2.37
C GLN A 323 -9.22 -1.25 -2.23
N ARG A 324 -9.40 -2.10 -1.22
CA ARG A 324 -8.53 -3.25 -0.97
C ARG A 324 -9.34 -4.41 -0.43
N ASP A 325 -9.21 -5.60 -1.00
CA ASP A 325 -9.77 -6.86 -0.46
C ASP A 325 -11.25 -6.79 -0.02
N GLY A 326 -12.09 -6.02 -0.75
CA GLY A 326 -13.52 -5.87 -0.46
C GLY A 326 -13.88 -4.79 0.56
N TYR A 327 -12.92 -4.02 1.09
CA TYR A 327 -13.18 -2.87 1.97
C TYR A 327 -12.58 -1.56 1.43
N THR A 328 -13.10 -0.43 1.93
CA THR A 328 -12.68 0.92 1.52
C THR A 328 -11.77 1.55 2.57
N ILE A 329 -10.61 2.11 2.15
CA ILE A 329 -9.68 2.81 3.04
C ILE A 329 -9.75 4.31 2.75
N HIS A 330 -9.99 5.12 3.77
CA HIS A 330 -9.95 6.58 3.76
C HIS A 330 -8.65 7.05 4.41
N ARG A 331 -7.66 7.42 3.62
CA ARG A 331 -6.39 7.98 4.09
C ARG A 331 -6.57 9.45 4.44
N ILE A 332 -6.35 9.80 5.70
CA ILE A 332 -6.47 11.17 6.23
C ILE A 332 -5.12 11.88 6.11
N PRO A 333 -5.08 13.20 5.74
CA PRO A 333 -3.82 13.92 5.63
C PRO A 333 -2.97 13.83 6.90
N SER A 334 -1.73 13.44 6.73
CA SER A 334 -0.81 13.12 7.82
C SER A 334 0.56 13.77 7.65
N HIS A 335 1.32 13.82 8.74
CA HIS A 335 2.70 14.27 8.79
C HIS A 335 3.57 13.20 9.44
N ALA A 336 4.81 13.03 8.96
CA ALA A 336 5.78 12.14 9.61
C ALA A 336 6.14 12.67 11.01
N ILE A 337 6.37 11.75 11.94
CA ILE A 337 6.87 12.08 13.28
C ILE A 337 8.41 12.23 13.18
N PRO A 338 8.99 13.37 13.57
CA PRO A 338 10.43 13.64 13.36
C PRO A 338 11.37 12.63 14.00
N PHE A 339 10.95 11.96 15.08
CA PHE A 339 11.77 11.02 15.85
C PHE A 339 11.46 9.55 15.57
N HIS A 340 10.47 9.28 14.70
CA HIS A 340 10.05 7.92 14.37
C HIS A 340 9.63 7.88 12.89
N GLY A 341 10.54 7.44 12.02
CA GLY A 341 10.39 7.54 10.56
C GLY A 341 9.21 6.76 9.98
N ASP A 342 8.71 5.75 10.70
CA ASP A 342 7.65 4.87 10.24
C ASP A 342 6.26 5.27 10.74
N TYR A 343 6.16 6.19 11.73
CA TYR A 343 4.87 6.64 12.25
C TYR A 343 4.48 8.02 11.72
N ARG A 344 3.19 8.14 11.44
CA ARG A 344 2.59 9.38 10.96
C ARG A 344 1.45 9.80 11.87
N PHE A 345 1.20 11.10 11.94
CA PHE A 345 0.10 11.64 12.75
C PHE A 345 -0.76 12.60 11.95
N CYS A 346 -2.03 12.66 12.29
CA CYS A 346 -2.98 13.64 11.77
C CYS A 346 -3.11 14.80 12.77
N THR A 347 -3.02 16.03 12.29
CA THR A 347 -3.29 17.19 13.17
C THR A 347 -4.74 17.15 13.64
N PRO A 348 -5.05 17.55 14.91
CA PRO A 348 -6.39 17.41 15.49
C PRO A 348 -7.50 18.04 14.65
N GLY A 349 -7.28 19.25 14.12
CA GLY A 349 -8.26 19.94 13.28
C GLY A 349 -8.56 19.22 11.96
N ARG A 350 -7.52 18.69 11.29
CA ARG A 350 -7.67 17.92 10.05
C ARG A 350 -8.31 16.55 10.30
N ALA A 351 -7.91 15.88 11.38
CA ALA A 351 -8.50 14.59 11.75
C ALA A 351 -10.00 14.76 12.03
N ARG A 352 -10.40 15.80 12.76
CA ARG A 352 -11.81 16.08 13.07
C ARG A 352 -12.62 16.45 11.82
N ALA A 353 -12.09 17.31 10.93
CA ALA A 353 -12.76 17.63 9.68
C ALA A 353 -12.96 16.39 8.80
N ALA A 354 -11.91 15.59 8.62
CA ALA A 354 -11.97 14.34 7.85
C ALA A 354 -12.94 13.32 8.47
N ALA A 355 -12.94 13.19 9.81
CA ALA A 355 -13.89 12.32 10.51
C ALA A 355 -15.34 12.74 10.24
N GLY A 356 -15.62 14.05 10.25
CA GLY A 356 -16.95 14.58 9.89
C GLY A 356 -17.34 14.23 8.46
N GLU A 357 -16.48 14.52 7.49
CA GLU A 357 -16.72 14.23 6.07
C GLU A 357 -16.91 12.71 5.80
N ILE A 358 -16.11 11.85 6.44
CA ILE A 358 -16.21 10.41 6.29
C ILE A 358 -17.52 9.91 6.90
N LEU A 359 -17.88 10.32 8.11
CA LEU A 359 -19.13 9.93 8.76
C LEU A 359 -20.37 10.36 7.97
N ASP A 360 -20.38 11.58 7.42
CA ASP A 360 -21.49 12.11 6.63
C ASP A 360 -21.65 11.37 5.29
N ARG A 361 -20.52 10.94 4.68
CA ARG A 361 -20.49 10.20 3.41
C ARG A 361 -20.82 8.73 3.59
N VAL A 362 -20.16 8.06 4.56
CA VAL A 362 -20.28 6.62 4.80
C VAL A 362 -21.58 6.28 5.51
N ARG A 363 -22.03 7.12 6.45
CA ARG A 363 -23.20 6.87 7.33
C ARG A 363 -23.11 5.49 7.97
N PRO A 364 -22.04 5.19 8.74
CA PRO A 364 -21.86 3.88 9.32
C PRO A 364 -22.90 3.57 10.41
N ASP A 365 -23.26 2.29 10.54
CA ASP A 365 -24.07 1.80 11.65
C ASP A 365 -23.28 1.80 12.95
N VAL A 366 -21.97 1.49 12.85
CA VAL A 366 -21.02 1.40 13.97
C VAL A 366 -19.70 2.05 13.61
N VAL A 367 -19.13 2.81 14.54
CA VAL A 367 -17.74 3.27 14.52
C VAL A 367 -16.93 2.44 15.50
N HIS A 368 -15.87 1.76 15.02
CA HIS A 368 -14.99 0.95 15.86
C HIS A 368 -13.55 1.45 15.77
N VAL A 369 -13.01 2.05 16.83
CA VAL A 369 -11.65 2.60 16.84
C VAL A 369 -10.67 1.66 17.53
N GLN A 370 -9.42 1.63 17.03
CA GLN A 370 -8.35 0.75 17.49
C GLN A 370 -7.37 1.46 18.45
N ALA A 371 -7.50 2.79 18.60
CA ALA A 371 -6.69 3.59 19.51
C ALA A 371 -7.41 4.89 19.86
N HIS A 372 -6.88 5.63 20.85
CA HIS A 372 -7.44 6.89 21.35
C HIS A 372 -6.72 8.14 20.84
N PHE A 373 -5.83 7.98 19.86
CA PHE A 373 -5.03 9.09 19.33
C PHE A 373 -5.78 9.89 18.26
N GLY A 374 -5.06 10.51 17.32
CA GLY A 374 -5.56 11.48 16.37
C GLY A 374 -6.83 11.07 15.63
N VAL A 375 -6.78 9.94 14.90
CA VAL A 375 -7.91 9.45 14.09
C VAL A 375 -8.97 8.81 14.97
N GLY A 376 -8.59 7.92 15.89
CA GLY A 376 -9.54 7.25 16.79
C GLY A 376 -10.30 8.23 17.67
N ARG A 377 -9.62 9.23 18.23
CA ARG A 377 -10.25 10.32 18.98
C ARG A 377 -11.25 11.08 18.14
N ALA A 378 -10.81 11.56 16.98
CA ALA A 378 -11.63 12.37 16.11
C ALA A 378 -12.92 11.63 15.68
N LEU A 379 -12.80 10.34 15.36
CA LEU A 379 -13.95 9.51 14.99
C LEU A 379 -14.89 9.28 16.16
N LEU A 380 -14.42 8.92 17.36
CA LEU A 380 -15.28 8.68 18.51
C LEU A 380 -16.02 9.95 18.97
N GLU A 381 -15.31 11.08 19.05
CA GLU A 381 -15.89 12.35 19.44
C GLU A 381 -16.94 12.81 18.41
N THR A 382 -16.62 12.73 17.11
CA THR A 382 -17.52 13.16 16.05
C THR A 382 -18.70 12.18 15.86
N ALA A 383 -18.50 10.87 16.07
CA ALA A 383 -19.58 9.88 16.06
C ALA A 383 -20.57 10.11 17.22
N ALA A 384 -20.06 10.42 18.43
CA ALA A 384 -20.90 10.74 19.58
C ALA A 384 -21.77 12.00 19.33
N GLU A 385 -21.21 13.03 18.68
CA GLU A 385 -21.95 14.25 18.28
C GLU A 385 -23.06 13.97 17.27
N ARG A 386 -22.89 12.93 16.42
CA ARG A 386 -23.87 12.50 15.41
C ARG A 386 -24.77 11.35 15.88
N ALA A 387 -24.70 10.99 17.16
CA ALA A 387 -25.41 9.84 17.75
C ALA A 387 -25.12 8.50 17.05
N VAL A 388 -23.99 8.36 16.36
CA VAL A 388 -23.51 7.09 15.80
C VAL A 388 -22.88 6.25 16.91
N PRO A 389 -23.31 4.99 17.11
CA PRO A 389 -22.76 4.12 18.16
C PRO A 389 -21.26 3.87 17.97
N GLY A 390 -20.49 4.13 19.04
CA GLY A 390 -19.04 3.97 19.06
C GLY A 390 -18.57 2.80 19.91
N MET A 391 -17.59 2.05 19.41
CA MET A 391 -16.82 1.00 20.10
C MET A 391 -15.35 1.33 20.05
N ALA A 392 -14.58 0.93 21.06
CA ALA A 392 -13.13 1.08 21.10
C ALA A 392 -12.44 -0.21 21.51
N THR A 393 -11.40 -0.62 20.78
CA THR A 393 -10.47 -1.68 21.21
C THR A 393 -9.16 -1.05 21.66
N ASN A 394 -8.68 -1.46 22.84
CA ASN A 394 -7.42 -0.96 23.37
C ASN A 394 -6.25 -1.87 22.96
N HIS A 395 -5.34 -1.32 22.16
CA HIS A 395 -4.03 -1.89 21.84
C HIS A 395 -2.87 -1.07 22.41
N PHE A 396 -3.17 -0.04 23.20
CA PHE A 396 -2.18 0.91 23.68
C PHE A 396 -1.62 0.54 25.05
N MET A 397 -0.28 0.60 25.16
CA MET A 397 0.49 0.63 26.38
C MET A 397 1.46 1.81 26.34
N PRO A 398 1.51 2.69 27.38
CA PRO A 398 2.46 3.81 27.40
C PRO A 398 3.92 3.38 27.27
N ASP A 399 4.28 2.22 27.83
CA ASP A 399 5.63 1.67 27.80
C ASP A 399 6.13 1.46 26.36
N ASN A 400 5.23 1.07 25.44
CA ASN A 400 5.55 0.89 24.02
C ASN A 400 5.87 2.20 23.28
N LEU A 401 5.49 3.35 23.83
CA LEU A 401 5.78 4.66 23.24
C LEU A 401 6.91 5.37 23.99
N LEU A 402 6.89 5.33 25.32
CA LEU A 402 7.81 6.07 26.16
C LEU A 402 9.21 5.44 26.22
N GLY A 403 9.33 4.16 25.85
CA GLY A 403 10.61 3.47 25.69
C GLY A 403 11.58 4.20 24.77
N TYR A 404 11.08 4.80 23.70
CA TYR A 404 11.87 5.52 22.67
C TYR A 404 12.29 6.94 23.06
N THR A 405 11.78 7.47 24.18
CA THR A 405 12.07 8.86 24.56
C THR A 405 13.30 8.94 25.47
N PRO A 406 14.17 9.97 25.31
CA PRO A 406 15.32 10.17 26.19
C PRO A 406 14.95 10.81 27.54
N PHE A 407 13.66 10.79 27.92
CA PHE A 407 13.20 11.47 29.11
C PHE A 407 13.59 10.72 30.42
N PRO A 408 13.88 11.46 31.51
CA PRO A 408 14.07 10.87 32.82
C PRO A 408 12.84 10.07 33.29
N ARG A 409 13.06 9.04 34.10
CA ARG A 409 12.00 8.13 34.59
C ARG A 409 10.76 8.86 35.15
N ARG A 410 10.95 9.90 35.97
CA ARG A 410 9.85 10.70 36.57
C ARG A 410 8.98 11.39 35.49
N VAL A 411 9.60 11.85 34.40
CA VAL A 411 8.88 12.45 33.27
C VAL A 411 8.11 11.39 32.51
N LYS A 412 8.72 10.22 32.23
CA LYS A 412 8.04 9.08 31.62
C LYS A 412 6.81 8.64 32.42
N GLU A 413 6.93 8.50 33.74
CA GLU A 413 5.81 8.16 34.63
C GLU A 413 4.70 9.20 34.62
N ALA A 414 5.04 10.50 34.57
CA ALA A 414 4.05 11.58 34.46
C ALA A 414 3.32 11.55 33.11
N LEU A 415 4.05 11.35 32.01
CA LEU A 415 3.49 11.21 30.66
C LEU A 415 2.61 9.95 30.55
N ALA A 416 3.02 8.81 31.14
CA ALA A 416 2.21 7.60 31.16
C ALA A 416 0.88 7.84 31.90
N ARG A 417 0.91 8.48 33.08
CA ARG A 417 -0.32 8.83 33.80
C ARG A 417 -1.22 9.79 33.02
N TRP A 418 -0.62 10.75 32.31
CA TRP A 418 -1.38 11.64 31.43
C TRP A 418 -2.01 10.89 30.29
N ALA A 419 -1.25 10.01 29.59
CA ALA A 419 -1.75 9.21 28.47
C ALA A 419 -2.91 8.29 28.90
N TRP A 420 -2.83 7.66 30.06
CA TRP A 420 -3.93 6.86 30.63
C TRP A 420 -5.18 7.70 30.93
N LYS A 421 -5.02 8.88 31.52
CA LYS A 421 -6.15 9.79 31.78
C LYS A 421 -6.80 10.24 30.46
N ASP A 422 -6.00 10.51 29.45
CA ASP A 422 -6.45 10.92 28.15
C ASP A 422 -7.21 9.79 27.42
N LEU A 423 -6.70 8.55 27.48
CA LEU A 423 -7.39 7.35 26.99
C LEU A 423 -8.78 7.21 27.63
N VAL A 424 -8.86 7.28 28.95
CA VAL A 424 -10.14 7.18 29.68
C VAL A 424 -11.11 8.27 29.23
N ARG A 425 -10.62 9.50 29.02
CA ARG A 425 -11.44 10.63 28.55
C ARG A 425 -12.02 10.35 27.17
N VAL A 426 -11.21 9.86 26.23
CA VAL A 426 -11.63 9.56 24.85
C VAL A 426 -12.59 8.37 24.83
N TYR A 427 -12.27 7.30 25.53
CA TYR A 427 -13.08 6.09 25.55
C TYR A 427 -14.43 6.22 26.27
N ARG A 428 -14.66 7.32 27.00
CA ARG A 428 -16.00 7.66 27.51
C ARG A 428 -17.05 7.82 26.37
N ASN A 429 -16.59 8.19 25.17
CA ASN A 429 -17.46 8.32 23.99
C ASN A 429 -17.80 6.97 23.32
N ALA A 430 -17.10 5.88 23.67
CA ALA A 430 -17.44 4.53 23.22
C ALA A 430 -18.48 3.93 24.15
N ARG A 431 -19.48 3.23 23.62
CA ARG A 431 -20.46 2.47 24.44
C ARG A 431 -19.90 1.13 24.92
N ILE A 432 -19.06 0.51 24.11
CA ILE A 432 -18.36 -0.74 24.44
C ILE A 432 -16.86 -0.47 24.30
N VAL A 433 -16.09 -0.95 25.26
CA VAL A 433 -14.63 -0.97 25.19
C VAL A 433 -14.18 -2.42 25.25
N THR A 434 -13.31 -2.83 24.32
CA THR A 434 -12.71 -4.16 24.31
C THR A 434 -11.21 -4.09 24.48
N THR A 435 -10.61 -5.20 24.87
CA THR A 435 -9.17 -5.40 25.00
C THR A 435 -8.81 -6.87 24.80
N PRO A 436 -7.60 -7.21 24.34
CA PRO A 436 -7.34 -8.57 23.85
C PRO A 436 -7.20 -9.64 24.93
N THR A 437 -6.92 -9.27 26.18
CA THR A 437 -6.69 -10.25 27.25
C THR A 437 -7.32 -9.84 28.59
N PRO A 438 -7.61 -10.79 29.50
CA PRO A 438 -8.11 -10.46 30.85
C PRO A 438 -7.16 -9.53 31.61
N ARG A 439 -5.84 -9.73 31.49
CA ARG A 439 -4.85 -8.88 32.14
C ARG A 439 -4.87 -7.45 31.62
N ALA A 440 -5.08 -7.26 30.33
CA ALA A 440 -5.26 -5.93 29.74
C ALA A 440 -6.58 -5.27 30.23
N ALA A 441 -7.64 -6.05 30.48
CA ALA A 441 -8.89 -5.55 31.06
C ALA A 441 -8.68 -5.10 32.53
N GLU A 442 -7.91 -5.84 33.31
CA GLU A 442 -7.52 -5.44 34.68
C GLU A 442 -6.73 -4.11 34.69
N VAL A 443 -5.79 -3.94 33.74
CA VAL A 443 -5.05 -2.67 33.57
C VAL A 443 -6.02 -1.51 33.32
N LEU A 444 -6.97 -1.68 32.38
CA LEU A 444 -7.98 -0.66 32.08
C LEU A 444 -8.90 -0.36 33.28
N ALA A 445 -9.29 -1.38 34.05
CA ALA A 445 -10.03 -1.19 35.28
C ALA A 445 -9.22 -0.38 36.32
N GLY A 446 -7.92 -0.70 36.46
CA GLY A 446 -7.01 -0.04 37.40
C GLY A 446 -6.77 1.45 37.10
N ILE A 447 -6.89 1.88 35.83
CA ILE A 447 -6.75 3.30 35.44
C ILE A 447 -8.05 4.11 35.53
N GLY A 448 -9.14 3.48 35.98
CA GLY A 448 -10.41 4.17 36.23
C GLY A 448 -11.27 4.35 34.96
N LEU A 449 -11.32 3.36 34.08
CA LEU A 449 -12.19 3.37 32.89
C LEU A 449 -13.68 3.55 33.25
N GLY A 450 -14.09 3.14 34.47
CA GLY A 450 -15.45 3.35 34.99
C GLY A 450 -16.49 2.37 34.47
N ARG A 451 -16.10 1.41 33.64
CA ARG A 451 -16.88 0.29 33.12
C ARG A 451 -15.96 -0.91 32.87
N PRO A 452 -16.47 -2.15 32.87
CA PRO A 452 -15.69 -3.29 32.45
C PRO A 452 -15.29 -3.17 30.97
N ALA A 453 -14.08 -3.63 30.64
CA ALA A 453 -13.69 -3.84 29.26
C ALA A 453 -13.96 -5.29 28.88
N GLU A 454 -14.62 -5.51 27.76
CA GLU A 454 -14.89 -6.84 27.23
C GLU A 454 -13.60 -7.45 26.67
N VAL A 455 -13.37 -8.73 26.93
CA VAL A 455 -12.19 -9.42 26.44
C VAL A 455 -12.50 -10.07 25.10
N VAL A 456 -11.90 -9.53 24.05
CA VAL A 456 -11.98 -10.09 22.68
C VAL A 456 -10.58 -10.18 22.12
N SER A 457 -10.12 -11.40 21.83
CA SER A 457 -8.79 -11.67 21.25
C SER A 457 -8.57 -10.93 19.93
N CYS A 458 -7.30 -10.68 19.58
CA CYS A 458 -6.95 -10.20 18.23
C CYS A 458 -7.12 -11.26 17.14
N GLY A 459 -7.25 -12.53 17.51
CA GLY A 459 -7.42 -13.62 16.55
C GLY A 459 -6.17 -13.96 15.76
N ILE A 460 -6.12 -15.18 15.28
CA ILE A 460 -5.05 -15.70 14.41
C ILE A 460 -5.66 -16.60 13.33
N ASP A 461 -5.13 -16.54 12.12
CA ASP A 461 -5.42 -17.49 11.06
C ASP A 461 -4.60 -18.76 11.30
N LEU A 462 -5.22 -19.75 11.91
CA LEU A 462 -4.57 -21.01 12.28
C LEU A 462 -4.06 -21.78 11.05
N ALA A 463 -4.82 -21.76 9.96
CA ALA A 463 -4.48 -22.48 8.74
C ALA A 463 -3.24 -21.88 8.04
N HIS A 464 -3.11 -20.56 8.10
CA HIS A 464 -1.99 -19.84 7.50
C HIS A 464 -0.63 -20.22 8.11
N TYR A 465 -0.59 -20.46 9.42
CA TYR A 465 0.64 -20.83 10.15
C TYR A 465 0.80 -22.33 10.38
N ALA A 466 -0.12 -23.16 9.91
CA ALA A 466 -0.01 -24.61 10.06
C ALA A 466 1.26 -25.15 9.39
N ALA A 467 2.16 -25.72 10.18
CA ALA A 467 3.44 -26.23 9.70
C ALA A 467 3.50 -27.74 9.76
N PRO A 468 4.16 -28.41 8.77
CA PRO A 468 4.45 -29.84 8.81
C PRO A 468 5.44 -30.19 9.93
N ALA A 469 5.56 -31.47 10.21
CA ALA A 469 6.58 -31.98 11.16
C ALA A 469 7.99 -31.55 10.73
N ARG A 470 8.82 -31.18 11.69
CA ARG A 470 10.18 -30.66 11.46
C ARG A 470 11.20 -31.79 11.37
N PRO A 471 12.23 -31.70 10.49
CA PRO A 471 13.38 -32.60 10.52
C PRO A 471 14.16 -32.45 11.84
N LEU A 472 14.61 -33.56 12.41
CA LEU A 472 15.35 -33.60 13.68
C LEU A 472 16.88 -33.66 13.52
N ASP A 473 17.37 -33.77 12.30
CA ASP A 473 18.77 -34.02 11.94
C ASP A 473 19.61 -32.74 11.75
N ARG A 474 19.14 -31.60 12.25
CA ARG A 474 19.78 -30.30 12.15
C ARG A 474 19.98 -29.66 13.54
N PRO A 475 20.88 -28.65 13.65
CA PRO A 475 21.00 -27.89 14.89
C PRO A 475 19.66 -27.28 15.30
N MET A 476 19.36 -27.30 16.60
CA MET A 476 18.15 -26.70 17.15
C MET A 476 18.15 -25.20 16.90
N SER A 477 17.02 -24.67 16.44
CA SER A 477 16.79 -23.23 16.21
C SER A 477 15.78 -22.66 17.21
N VAL A 478 16.15 -21.53 17.82
CA VAL A 478 15.27 -20.68 18.63
C VAL A 478 14.89 -19.46 17.83
N LEU A 479 13.60 -19.29 17.57
CA LEU A 479 13.06 -18.17 16.81
C LEU A 479 12.58 -17.06 17.75
N PHE A 480 12.91 -15.83 17.39
CA PHE A 480 12.26 -14.62 17.86
C PHE A 480 11.68 -13.86 16.68
N VAL A 481 10.46 -13.34 16.83
CA VAL A 481 9.80 -12.48 15.84
C VAL A 481 9.30 -11.21 16.52
N GLY A 482 9.71 -10.05 16.02
CA GLY A 482 9.29 -8.76 16.57
C GLY A 482 10.27 -7.64 16.32
N ARG A 483 9.92 -6.43 16.76
CA ARG A 483 10.82 -5.28 16.68
C ARG A 483 12.04 -5.51 17.58
N LEU A 484 13.21 -5.12 17.10
CA LEU A 484 14.46 -5.21 17.87
C LEU A 484 14.66 -3.94 18.73
N ASP A 485 13.70 -3.69 19.62
CA ASP A 485 13.65 -2.52 20.50
C ASP A 485 13.79 -2.91 21.98
N ALA A 486 13.97 -1.91 22.82
CA ALA A 486 14.33 -2.13 24.24
C ALA A 486 13.31 -2.98 25.01
N GLU A 487 12.00 -2.77 24.77
CA GLU A 487 10.91 -3.47 25.46
C GLU A 487 10.82 -4.96 25.11
N LYS A 488 11.43 -5.38 23.99
CA LYS A 488 11.45 -6.78 23.55
C LYS A 488 12.55 -7.60 24.22
N ASN A 489 13.51 -6.97 24.90
CA ASN A 489 14.55 -7.62 25.73
C ASN A 489 15.35 -8.73 25.01
N VAL A 490 15.54 -8.65 23.69
CA VAL A 490 16.21 -9.70 22.88
C VAL A 490 17.62 -10.00 23.37
N GLY A 491 18.32 -9.02 23.97
CA GLY A 491 19.62 -9.23 24.58
C GLY A 491 19.63 -10.27 25.72
N GLN A 492 18.49 -10.53 26.38
CA GLN A 492 18.39 -11.61 27.38
C GLN A 492 18.45 -12.99 26.70
N LEU A 493 17.78 -13.15 25.54
CA LEU A 493 17.85 -14.37 24.75
C LEU A 493 19.29 -14.64 24.27
N LEU A 494 19.96 -13.63 23.72
CA LEU A 494 21.35 -13.78 23.26
C LEU A 494 22.28 -14.21 24.41
N ARG A 495 22.18 -13.57 25.58
CA ARG A 495 22.97 -13.96 26.77
C ARG A 495 22.63 -15.38 27.26
N ALA A 496 21.37 -15.79 27.15
CA ALA A 496 20.94 -17.13 27.52
C ALA A 496 21.48 -18.21 26.57
N LEU A 497 21.74 -17.87 25.31
CA LEU A 497 22.29 -18.77 24.31
C LEU A 497 23.82 -18.89 24.37
N ALA A 498 24.54 -17.97 25.01
CA ALA A 498 25.99 -17.98 25.10
C ALA A 498 26.57 -19.33 25.59
N PRO A 499 26.00 -20.01 26.64
CA PRO A 499 26.49 -21.32 27.08
C PRO A 499 26.01 -22.49 26.20
N LEU A 500 25.27 -22.26 25.09
CA LEU A 500 24.63 -23.27 24.26
C LEU A 500 25.11 -23.19 22.78
N PRO A 501 26.40 -23.46 22.47
CA PRO A 501 26.98 -23.21 21.16
C PRO A 501 26.38 -24.06 20.04
N HIS A 502 25.62 -25.11 20.35
CA HIS A 502 24.92 -25.98 19.41
C HIS A 502 23.52 -25.49 19.04
N VAL A 503 23.02 -24.43 19.68
CA VAL A 503 21.72 -23.82 19.39
C VAL A 503 21.92 -22.61 18.50
N HIS A 504 21.05 -22.45 17.50
CA HIS A 504 21.02 -21.29 16.62
C HIS A 504 19.89 -20.34 16.99
N ALA A 505 20.12 -19.03 16.88
CA ALA A 505 19.08 -18.03 17.03
C ALA A 505 18.67 -17.46 15.67
N ASP A 506 17.40 -17.55 15.33
CA ASP A 506 16.79 -16.85 14.20
C ASP A 506 16.01 -15.64 14.70
N LEU A 507 16.44 -14.43 14.31
CA LEU A 507 15.87 -13.16 14.76
C LEU A 507 15.22 -12.46 13.57
N VAL A 508 13.89 -12.46 13.55
CA VAL A 508 13.08 -11.85 12.47
C VAL A 508 12.53 -10.52 12.95
N GLY A 509 12.77 -9.48 12.19
CA GLY A 509 12.38 -8.10 12.46
C GLY A 509 13.55 -7.15 12.47
N ASP A 510 13.25 -5.87 12.66
CA ASP A 510 14.23 -4.79 12.71
C ASP A 510 13.88 -3.83 13.85
N GLY A 511 14.78 -2.92 14.20
CA GLY A 511 14.52 -1.96 15.26
C GLY A 511 15.76 -1.17 15.66
N THR A 512 15.57 -0.25 16.62
CA THR A 512 16.60 0.72 17.02
C THR A 512 17.83 0.08 17.65
N ARG A 513 17.70 -1.13 18.17
CA ARG A 513 18.80 -1.84 18.85
C ARG A 513 19.43 -2.96 18.02
N ARG A 514 19.12 -3.04 16.71
CA ARG A 514 19.63 -4.11 15.85
C ARG A 514 21.15 -4.20 15.90
N GLN A 515 21.85 -3.11 15.64
CA GLN A 515 23.31 -3.07 15.62
C GLN A 515 23.90 -3.50 16.98
N GLU A 516 23.36 -2.99 18.09
CA GLU A 516 23.80 -3.37 19.45
C GLU A 516 23.62 -4.87 19.71
N LEU A 517 22.54 -5.46 19.21
CA LEU A 517 22.25 -6.88 19.36
C LEU A 517 23.16 -7.76 18.48
N GLU A 518 23.49 -7.31 17.27
CA GLU A 518 24.47 -7.96 16.40
C GLU A 518 25.88 -7.96 17.03
N GLU A 519 26.31 -6.82 17.57
CA GLU A 519 27.56 -6.69 18.31
C GLU A 519 27.59 -7.60 19.56
N LEU A 520 26.49 -7.62 20.34
CA LEU A 520 26.35 -8.48 21.50
C LEU A 520 26.42 -9.98 21.13
N ALA A 521 25.77 -10.39 20.04
CA ALA A 521 25.81 -11.78 19.58
C ALA A 521 27.25 -12.20 19.20
N ALA A 522 27.96 -11.32 18.52
CA ALA A 522 29.38 -11.54 18.16
C ALA A 522 30.28 -11.61 19.39
N GLU A 523 30.13 -10.69 20.36
CA GLU A 523 30.88 -10.67 21.62
C GLU A 523 30.68 -11.97 22.43
N LEU A 524 29.45 -12.46 22.48
CA LEU A 524 29.09 -13.67 23.19
C LEU A 524 29.39 -14.97 22.42
N GLY A 525 29.79 -14.88 21.16
CA GLY A 525 30.00 -16.05 20.29
C GLY A 525 28.73 -16.83 19.98
N VAL A 526 27.56 -16.19 20.03
CA VAL A 526 26.26 -16.82 19.77
C VAL A 526 26.03 -16.95 18.27
N ARG A 527 25.63 -18.12 17.82
CA ARG A 527 25.20 -18.33 16.43
C ARG A 527 23.84 -17.69 16.21
N ALA A 528 23.80 -16.49 15.66
CA ALA A 528 22.57 -15.76 15.41
C ALA A 528 22.48 -15.29 13.96
N THR A 529 21.28 -15.36 13.37
CA THR A 529 20.96 -14.76 12.07
C THR A 529 19.91 -13.68 12.25
N PHE A 530 20.24 -12.47 11.83
CA PHE A 530 19.33 -11.32 11.84
C PHE A 530 18.73 -11.14 10.45
N HIS A 531 17.48 -11.55 10.28
CA HIS A 531 16.82 -11.60 8.97
C HIS A 531 16.28 -10.23 8.53
N GLY A 532 16.14 -9.27 9.45
CA GLY A 532 15.44 -8.02 9.16
C GLY A 532 13.94 -8.24 8.93
N PHE A 533 13.32 -7.32 8.20
CA PHE A 533 11.94 -7.50 7.75
C PHE A 533 11.87 -8.53 6.63
N VAL A 534 11.02 -9.51 6.79
CA VAL A 534 10.80 -10.59 5.83
C VAL A 534 9.39 -10.50 5.23
N SER A 535 9.16 -11.13 4.07
CA SER A 535 7.81 -11.29 3.52
C SER A 535 6.96 -12.21 4.38
N ASP A 536 5.63 -12.14 4.25
CA ASP A 536 4.69 -13.02 4.96
C ASP A 536 4.99 -14.50 4.68
N ALA A 537 5.23 -14.88 3.44
CA ALA A 537 5.60 -16.25 3.07
C ALA A 537 6.91 -16.70 3.74
N GLU A 538 7.91 -15.83 3.82
CA GLU A 538 9.16 -16.11 4.51
C GLU A 538 8.96 -16.20 6.02
N LEU A 539 8.09 -15.36 6.60
CA LEU A 539 7.75 -15.43 8.02
C LEU A 539 7.13 -16.77 8.39
N VAL A 540 6.13 -17.23 7.61
CA VAL A 540 5.53 -18.56 7.78
C VAL A 540 6.59 -19.65 7.67
N HIS A 541 7.51 -19.55 6.69
CA HIS A 541 8.62 -20.47 6.54
C HIS A 541 9.53 -20.49 7.78
N ARG A 542 9.85 -19.33 8.39
CA ARG A 542 10.67 -19.24 9.61
C ARG A 542 9.98 -19.91 10.80
N TYR A 543 8.69 -19.71 10.99
CA TYR A 543 7.93 -20.44 12.00
C TYR A 543 7.96 -21.95 11.75
N ALA A 544 7.82 -22.39 10.50
CA ALA A 544 7.87 -23.79 10.13
C ALA A 544 9.24 -24.44 10.35
N GLN A 545 10.32 -23.66 10.26
CA GLN A 545 11.70 -24.16 10.45
C GLN A 545 12.18 -24.10 11.91
N ALA A 546 11.57 -23.30 12.77
CA ALA A 546 12.01 -23.16 14.16
C ALA A 546 11.66 -24.38 15.03
N ASP A 547 12.40 -24.62 16.08
CA ASP A 547 12.14 -25.69 17.07
C ASP A 547 11.50 -25.16 18.36
N VAL A 548 11.82 -23.94 18.74
CA VAL A 548 11.33 -23.24 19.93
C VAL A 548 11.12 -21.77 19.59
N PHE A 549 10.09 -21.19 20.11
CA PHE A 549 9.88 -19.73 20.05
C PHE A 549 10.19 -19.08 21.39
N CYS A 550 10.94 -17.97 21.37
CA CYS A 550 11.26 -17.23 22.60
C CYS A 550 10.75 -15.79 22.51
N MET A 551 9.94 -15.37 23.52
CA MET A 551 9.45 -14.01 23.66
C MET A 551 9.90 -13.42 25.01
N PRO A 552 11.05 -12.75 25.07
CA PRO A 552 11.54 -12.13 26.32
C PRO A 552 10.92 -10.76 26.59
N GLY A 553 10.04 -10.26 25.73
CA GLY A 553 9.37 -8.97 25.88
C GLY A 553 8.44 -8.93 27.09
N THR A 554 8.37 -7.78 27.77
CA THR A 554 7.57 -7.60 29.00
C THR A 554 6.36 -6.69 28.82
N ALA A 555 6.16 -6.09 27.63
CA ALA A 555 5.11 -5.11 27.36
C ALA A 555 4.10 -5.61 26.30
N GLU A 556 3.67 -6.86 26.39
CA GLU A 556 2.74 -7.49 25.46
C GLU A 556 1.29 -7.44 25.98
N LEU A 557 0.38 -6.84 25.20
CA LEU A 557 -1.07 -6.92 25.48
C LEU A 557 -1.69 -8.23 24.98
N GLN A 558 -1.13 -8.82 23.91
CA GLN A 558 -1.49 -10.17 23.42
C GLN A 558 -0.42 -10.78 22.51
N SER A 559 0.70 -10.37 22.29
CA SER A 559 1.78 -10.98 21.49
C SER A 559 1.34 -11.81 20.27
N LEU A 560 1.03 -11.16 19.13
CA LEU A 560 0.63 -11.85 17.90
C LEU A 560 1.70 -12.87 17.45
N ALA A 561 2.99 -12.51 17.55
CA ALA A 561 4.09 -13.40 17.19
C ALA A 561 4.11 -14.70 18.03
N THR A 562 3.74 -14.61 19.33
CA THR A 562 3.59 -15.83 20.17
C THR A 562 2.41 -16.67 19.69
N MET A 563 1.28 -16.04 19.32
CA MET A 563 0.11 -16.76 18.79
C MET A 563 0.42 -17.45 17.45
N GLU A 564 1.18 -16.80 16.59
CA GLU A 564 1.66 -17.33 15.31
C GLU A 564 2.58 -18.54 15.52
N ALA A 565 3.50 -18.42 16.47
CA ALA A 565 4.38 -19.53 16.88
C ALA A 565 3.59 -20.72 17.43
N MET A 566 2.56 -20.47 18.25
CA MET A 566 1.66 -21.50 18.79
C MET A 566 0.86 -22.19 17.66
N ALA A 567 0.35 -21.43 16.70
CA ALA A 567 -0.36 -21.96 15.53
C ALA A 567 0.57 -22.82 14.65
N ALA A 568 1.84 -22.44 14.51
CA ALA A 568 2.87 -23.27 13.89
C ALA A 568 3.24 -24.52 14.73
N GLY A 569 2.75 -24.66 15.96
CA GLY A 569 3.02 -25.78 16.84
C GLY A 569 4.42 -25.74 17.46
N LEU A 570 4.87 -24.55 17.85
CA LEU A 570 6.12 -24.39 18.60
C LEU A 570 5.88 -24.44 20.11
N PRO A 571 6.78 -25.06 20.89
CA PRO A 571 6.88 -24.80 22.33
C PRO A 571 7.34 -23.37 22.55
N ILE A 572 6.84 -22.71 23.59
CA ILE A 572 7.06 -21.30 23.85
C ILE A 572 7.91 -21.10 25.12
N ILE A 573 8.95 -20.28 25.04
CA ILE A 573 9.66 -19.75 26.22
C ILE A 573 9.35 -18.25 26.27
N ALA A 574 8.67 -17.81 27.33
CA ALA A 574 8.20 -16.43 27.42
C ALA A 574 8.42 -15.83 28.80
N ALA A 575 8.55 -14.51 28.85
CA ALA A 575 8.58 -13.78 30.12
C ALA A 575 7.24 -13.94 30.86
N ASP A 576 7.27 -14.15 32.15
CA ASP A 576 6.09 -14.11 33.03
C ASP A 576 5.66 -12.65 33.24
N ALA A 577 5.07 -12.08 32.21
CA ALA A 577 4.69 -10.68 32.16
C ALA A 577 3.43 -10.43 31.33
N LEU A 578 2.53 -9.59 31.85
CA LEU A 578 1.29 -9.12 31.20
C LEU A 578 0.47 -10.24 30.52
N ALA A 579 0.41 -10.27 29.20
CA ALA A 579 -0.44 -11.19 28.45
C ALA A 579 0.19 -12.57 28.20
N LEU A 580 1.50 -12.71 28.33
CA LEU A 580 2.20 -13.96 28.00
C LEU A 580 1.76 -15.16 28.82
N PRO A 581 1.51 -15.05 30.16
CA PRO A 581 0.95 -16.15 30.96
C PRO A 581 -0.45 -16.59 30.53
N HIS A 582 -1.17 -15.78 29.77
CA HIS A 582 -2.47 -16.14 29.21
C HIS A 582 -2.36 -17.07 27.99
N LEU A 583 -1.24 -17.00 27.29
CA LEU A 583 -0.93 -17.83 26.13
C LEU A 583 -0.06 -19.04 26.50
N VAL A 584 0.87 -18.86 27.45
CA VAL A 584 1.86 -19.86 27.82
C VAL A 584 1.51 -20.46 29.17
N HIS A 585 1.08 -21.70 29.18
CA HIS A 585 0.83 -22.47 30.37
C HIS A 585 2.12 -23.23 30.76
N HIS A 586 2.73 -22.83 31.85
CA HIS A 586 4.03 -23.35 32.28
C HIS A 586 4.04 -24.88 32.36
N THR A 587 5.00 -25.53 31.70
CA THR A 587 5.19 -26.98 31.52
C THR A 587 4.19 -27.68 30.59
N GLU A 588 3.10 -27.05 30.19
CA GLU A 588 2.10 -27.63 29.28
C GLU A 588 2.48 -27.39 27.80
N ASN A 589 2.55 -26.11 27.37
CA ASN A 589 2.92 -25.73 26.01
C ASN A 589 4.23 -24.93 25.93
N GLY A 590 4.94 -24.80 27.06
CA GLY A 590 6.20 -24.07 27.14
C GLY A 590 6.60 -23.73 28.56
N TYR A 591 7.45 -22.73 28.67
CA TYR A 591 8.00 -22.29 29.96
C TYR A 591 7.88 -20.78 30.14
N LEU A 592 7.44 -20.36 31.30
CA LEU A 592 7.51 -18.99 31.77
C LEU A 592 8.76 -18.76 32.62
N PHE A 593 9.39 -17.59 32.47
CA PHE A 593 10.53 -17.17 33.27
C PHE A 593 10.31 -15.77 33.85
N GLU A 594 10.83 -15.52 35.03
CA GLU A 594 10.82 -14.18 35.64
C GLU A 594 11.65 -13.21 34.78
N PRO A 595 11.14 -12.00 34.43
CA PRO A 595 11.88 -11.02 33.64
C PRO A 595 13.30 -10.77 34.23
N GLY A 596 14.31 -10.94 33.37
CA GLY A 596 15.72 -10.83 33.79
C GLY A 596 16.40 -12.14 34.21
N ALA A 597 15.68 -13.24 34.37
CA ALA A 597 16.23 -14.53 34.79
C ALA A 597 16.91 -15.28 33.61
N ILE A 598 18.03 -14.76 33.12
CA ILE A 598 18.76 -15.25 31.92
C ILE A 598 19.15 -16.74 32.08
N SER A 599 19.64 -17.16 33.24
CA SER A 599 19.99 -18.56 33.48
C SER A 599 18.80 -19.51 33.41
N THR A 600 17.60 -19.04 33.72
CA THR A 600 16.36 -19.81 33.57
C THR A 600 16.00 -19.99 32.09
N ILE A 601 16.14 -18.97 31.28
CA ILE A 601 15.95 -19.07 29.81
C ILE A 601 16.92 -20.11 29.23
N SER A 602 18.22 -20.00 29.61
CA SER A 602 19.26 -20.94 29.15
C SER A 602 18.91 -22.37 29.50
N ARG A 603 18.50 -22.63 30.75
CA ARG A 603 18.09 -23.96 31.24
C ARG A 603 16.90 -24.50 30.43
N TRP A 604 15.84 -23.71 30.22
CA TRP A 604 14.67 -24.17 29.49
C TRP A 604 14.98 -24.45 28.02
N ILE A 605 15.89 -23.67 27.41
CA ILE A 605 16.36 -23.96 26.03
C ILE A 605 17.15 -25.27 26.02
N ALA A 606 18.06 -25.48 26.99
CA ALA A 606 18.84 -26.72 27.10
C ALA A 606 17.95 -27.95 27.34
N ASP A 607 16.95 -27.86 28.22
CA ASP A 607 15.99 -28.92 28.49
C ASP A 607 15.18 -29.31 27.21
N LEU A 608 14.75 -28.30 26.44
CA LEU A 608 14.05 -28.55 25.17
C LEU A 608 15.01 -29.06 24.08
N ALA A 609 16.30 -28.69 24.10
CA ALA A 609 17.28 -29.22 23.16
C ALA A 609 17.51 -30.72 23.38
N ALA A 610 17.53 -31.14 24.66
CA ALA A 610 17.78 -32.52 25.04
C ALA A 610 16.58 -33.48 24.83
N ASP A 611 15.34 -32.95 24.71
CA ASP A 611 14.11 -33.75 24.68
C ASP A 611 13.21 -33.37 23.48
N PRO A 612 13.45 -33.97 22.29
CA PRO A 612 12.62 -33.73 21.10
C PRO A 612 11.15 -34.10 21.28
N ASP A 613 10.87 -35.16 22.05
CA ASP A 613 9.50 -35.60 22.28
C ASP A 613 8.72 -34.60 23.15
N ARG A 614 9.39 -33.99 24.10
CA ARG A 614 8.82 -32.88 24.88
C ARG A 614 8.51 -31.68 24.00
N ARG A 615 9.42 -31.31 23.08
CA ARG A 615 9.15 -30.25 22.10
C ARG A 615 7.89 -30.54 21.30
N ALA A 616 7.76 -31.78 20.79
CA ALA A 616 6.59 -32.19 20.02
C ALA A 616 5.29 -32.09 20.83
N ARG A 617 5.27 -32.66 22.07
CA ARG A 617 4.08 -32.58 22.95
C ARG A 617 3.70 -31.15 23.30
N MET A 618 4.66 -30.30 23.63
CA MET A 618 4.40 -28.88 23.92
C MET A 618 3.91 -28.11 22.69
N GLY A 619 4.40 -28.46 21.51
CA GLY A 619 3.92 -27.88 20.24
C GLY A 619 2.46 -28.27 19.93
N GLU A 620 2.06 -29.52 20.21
CA GLU A 620 0.66 -29.96 20.10
C GLU A 620 -0.23 -29.24 21.11
N ALA A 621 0.23 -29.08 22.35
CA ALA A 621 -0.48 -28.29 23.36
C ALA A 621 -0.62 -26.83 22.96
N SER A 622 0.41 -26.23 22.34
CA SER A 622 0.33 -24.89 21.76
C SER A 622 -0.80 -24.76 20.74
N ARG A 623 -0.91 -25.71 19.78
CA ARG A 623 -2.01 -25.72 18.79
C ARG A 623 -3.39 -25.87 19.46
N ALA A 624 -3.50 -26.72 20.47
CA ALA A 624 -4.76 -26.92 21.21
C ALA A 624 -5.19 -25.66 21.95
N ILE A 625 -4.25 -24.99 22.63
CA ILE A 625 -4.53 -23.77 23.38
C ILE A 625 -4.91 -22.63 22.45
N ILE A 626 -4.17 -22.45 21.33
CA ILE A 626 -4.41 -21.31 20.41
C ILE A 626 -5.70 -21.47 19.61
N GLY A 627 -6.26 -22.67 19.50
CA GLY A 627 -7.51 -22.91 18.78
C GLY A 627 -8.68 -22.01 19.20
N ARG A 628 -8.74 -21.63 20.48
CA ARG A 628 -9.77 -20.69 20.99
C ARG A 628 -9.61 -19.25 20.49
N HIS A 629 -8.49 -18.93 19.86
CA HIS A 629 -8.17 -17.63 19.31
C HIS A 629 -8.29 -17.60 17.78
N ASP A 630 -8.97 -18.60 17.19
CA ASP A 630 -9.22 -18.63 15.74
C ASP A 630 -9.91 -17.35 15.26
N ILE A 631 -9.45 -16.83 14.12
CA ILE A 631 -9.93 -15.56 13.56
C ILE A 631 -11.43 -15.59 13.26
N GLY A 632 -11.97 -16.73 12.82
CA GLY A 632 -13.41 -16.89 12.54
C GLY A 632 -14.26 -16.66 13.78
N GLY A 633 -13.86 -17.26 14.93
CA GLY A 633 -14.51 -17.07 16.22
C GLY A 633 -14.39 -15.63 16.74
N VAL A 634 -13.23 -15.01 16.55
CA VAL A 634 -13.00 -13.60 16.94
C VAL A 634 -13.86 -12.64 16.15
N LEU A 635 -13.99 -12.83 14.83
CA LEU A 635 -14.88 -12.02 13.99
C LEU A 635 -16.33 -12.15 14.44
N ALA A 636 -16.80 -13.36 14.75
CA ALA A 636 -18.15 -13.59 15.27
C ALA A 636 -18.37 -12.90 16.64
N ALA A 637 -17.33 -12.86 17.49
CA ALA A 637 -17.39 -12.13 18.75
C ALA A 637 -17.53 -10.61 18.52
N PHE A 638 -16.78 -10.01 17.59
CA PHE A 638 -16.95 -8.59 17.24
C PHE A 638 -18.31 -8.29 16.61
N GLU A 639 -18.81 -9.13 15.71
CA GLU A 639 -20.18 -9.01 15.18
C GLU A 639 -21.22 -9.04 16.30
N THR A 640 -21.03 -9.91 17.28
CA THR A 640 -21.90 -9.97 18.46
C THR A 640 -21.85 -8.66 19.25
N GLN A 641 -20.67 -8.09 19.46
CA GLN A 641 -20.54 -6.79 20.12
C GLN A 641 -21.20 -5.65 19.32
N TYR A 642 -21.09 -5.65 17.99
CA TYR A 642 -21.79 -4.67 17.15
C TYR A 642 -23.31 -4.81 17.25
N ARG A 643 -23.84 -6.04 17.26
CA ARG A 643 -25.29 -6.27 17.43
C ARG A 643 -25.78 -5.80 18.80
N ILE A 644 -25.05 -6.10 19.87
CA ILE A 644 -25.34 -5.59 21.23
C ILE A 644 -25.34 -4.05 21.23
N LEU A 645 -24.34 -3.44 20.61
CA LEU A 645 -24.20 -1.99 20.52
C LEU A 645 -25.40 -1.32 19.82
N LEU A 646 -25.98 -2.00 18.82
CA LEU A 646 -27.13 -1.56 18.03
C LEU A 646 -28.48 -2.00 18.62
N GLY A 647 -28.50 -2.76 19.71
CA GLY A 647 -29.72 -3.32 20.27
C GLY A 647 -30.40 -4.38 19.38
N LEU A 648 -29.63 -5.02 18.49
CA LEU A 648 -30.07 -6.09 17.62
C LEU A 648 -30.00 -7.46 18.34
N PRO A 649 -30.85 -8.44 18.02
CA PRO A 649 -30.75 -9.78 18.59
C PRO A 649 -29.39 -10.40 18.21
N ALA A 650 -28.87 -11.26 19.09
CA ALA A 650 -27.67 -12.05 18.79
C ALA A 650 -27.87 -12.82 17.46
N ALA A 651 -26.80 -12.99 16.69
CA ALA A 651 -26.89 -13.80 15.47
C ALA A 651 -27.32 -15.22 15.88
N VAL A 652 -28.39 -15.72 15.28
CA VAL A 652 -28.70 -17.15 15.38
C VAL A 652 -27.60 -17.87 14.62
N GLU A 653 -26.82 -18.72 15.29
CA GLU A 653 -25.91 -19.65 14.63
C GLU A 653 -26.73 -20.43 13.60
N GLN A 654 -26.56 -20.11 12.33
CA GLN A 654 -26.96 -21.02 11.27
C GLN A 654 -25.97 -22.19 11.30
N ALA A 655 -26.34 -23.23 12.05
CA ALA A 655 -25.70 -24.52 11.95
C ALA A 655 -25.83 -24.99 10.49
N ALA A 656 -24.70 -25.05 9.78
CA ALA A 656 -24.56 -25.74 8.51
C ALA A 656 -23.74 -27.01 8.72
#